data_58d8ce0e0b32cfc5faaec433541400b1
#
_entry.id   58d8ce0e0b32cfc5faaec433541400b1
#
_cell.length_a   1.000
_cell.length_b   1.000
_cell.length_c   1.000
_cell.angle_alpha   90.00
_cell.angle_beta   90.00
_cell.angle_gamma   90.00
#
_symmetry.space_group_name_H-M   'P 1'
#
loop_
_entity.id
_entity.type
_entity.pdbx_description
1 polymer ?
#
loop_
_entity_poly.entity_id
_entity_poly.type
_entity_poly.pdbx_seq_one_letter_code
_entity_poly.pdbx_strand_id
1 'polypeptide(L)'
;MLTDCACGHVALKRGWNIKTLKREKENQMERLPYTEILKTNINVTNIDEAVGYIDKYLEQMRGEYICISNVHTTVTAYRDEEYRKVQNGSILNMPDGKPLSIVQKLRGYTQAGRVPGPDLMPAIFKLSEKRGYRHYFYGSTPETIEKLGIRLKEAYPRLQIVGMYSPPFRPMTVEEDAEIIEQINETKPDFIWVGLGAPKQERWMAEHKGKVNGIMLGVGAGFDFHAGTVLRAPRWMQEVCMEWLWRMMQDPKRLFPRYLDTNFSFLYYLMKESKKRKKAEKHVKKYKKTNRDRLKIAMIGHKRIPSREGGVEIVVDELSTRMVKLGHQVDAYNRSGYHVSGKKFDEKRGRIYEGVRLITIPTFHNSSLNAVVYSFLATIVATAKALAGGYDVLHYHAEGPCMMLWIPKLFGIHVVATIHGLDWQRAKWGNFASKMLKQGEKTAARHADEIIVLSKNVQEYFQETYQRHTVYIPNGISRPQHREADLIQERFGLEEDGYILFLARIVPEKGLHYLIDAYRQLDTEKKLVIAGGCSHSQEYMDEIRRICATDHRIVLTGFVQGRELEELYSNAWLFVLPSDIEGMAISLLEAMSYGNCCLVSDIPENTEVIQQCGYTFRKSDTADLKRVLEKLLEHPKMVQEKAKQSADFICSRYNWDDVVERTLKLYRRKSKHEDTDC
;
A
#
# COMPACT_ATOMS: atom_id res chain seq x y z
N MET A 1 5.44 -3.84 45.93
CA MET A 1 6.14 -4.16 47.19
C MET A 1 5.28 -4.94 48.20
N LEU A 2 4.57 -6.01 47.78
CA LEU A 2 3.76 -6.82 48.71
C LEU A 2 3.56 -8.29 48.22
N THR A 3 4.49 -8.85 47.44
CA THR A 3 4.44 -10.25 46.95
C THR A 3 5.68 -11.08 47.28
N ASP A 4 6.70 -10.53 47.95
CA ASP A 4 7.95 -11.25 48.26
C ASP A 4 8.01 -11.88 49.68
N CYS A 5 7.02 -11.66 50.53
CA CYS A 5 7.06 -12.18 51.89
C CYS A 5 6.53 -13.60 52.10
N ALA A 6 5.73 -14.15 51.16
CA ALA A 6 5.10 -15.48 51.33
C ALA A 6 6.01 -16.66 50.93
N CYS A 7 6.95 -16.47 50.01
CA CYS A 7 7.84 -17.54 49.51
C CYS A 7 9.03 -17.81 50.49
N GLY A 8 9.49 -16.83 51.23
CA GLY A 8 10.61 -16.96 52.16
C GLY A 8 10.29 -17.79 53.42
N HIS A 9 9.04 -17.75 53.89
CA HIS A 9 8.63 -18.47 55.11
C HIS A 9 8.39 -19.98 54.90
N VAL A 10 8.07 -20.38 53.67
CA VAL A 10 7.87 -21.82 53.33
C VAL A 10 9.23 -22.51 53.08
N ALA A 11 10.22 -21.79 52.56
CA ALA A 11 11.56 -22.33 52.29
C ALA A 11 12.38 -22.60 53.57
N LEU A 12 12.20 -21.77 54.60
CA LEU A 12 12.89 -21.95 55.89
C LEU A 12 12.40 -23.16 56.72
N LYS A 13 11.18 -23.63 56.49
CA LYS A 13 10.63 -24.83 57.17
C LYS A 13 11.07 -26.16 56.54
N ARG A 14 11.71 -26.16 55.35
CA ARG A 14 12.16 -27.39 54.63
C ARG A 14 13.70 -27.48 54.50
N GLY A 15 14.48 -26.62 55.15
CA GLY A 15 15.93 -26.73 55.15
C GLY A 15 16.62 -26.46 53.78
N TRP A 16 15.91 -25.79 52.83
CA TRP A 16 16.45 -25.50 51.52
C TRP A 16 17.25 -24.20 51.52
N ASN A 17 18.47 -24.24 51.00
CA ASN A 17 19.37 -23.11 50.93
C ASN A 17 18.88 -22.14 49.83
N ILE A 18 18.59 -20.88 50.19
CA ILE A 18 18.13 -19.83 49.27
C ILE A 18 19.10 -19.62 48.10
N LYS A 19 20.41 -19.90 48.27
CA LYS A 19 21.41 -19.89 47.20
C LYS A 19 21.22 -21.02 46.18
N THR A 20 20.73 -22.18 46.62
CA THR A 20 20.44 -23.34 45.78
C THR A 20 19.18 -23.07 44.97
N LEU A 21 18.13 -22.52 45.58
CA LEU A 21 16.90 -22.10 44.88
C LEU A 21 17.10 -20.95 43.88
N LYS A 22 18.02 -20.01 44.17
CA LYS A 22 18.42 -18.99 43.19
C LYS A 22 19.21 -19.61 42.02
N ARG A 23 20.12 -20.54 42.28
CA ARG A 23 20.87 -21.26 41.23
C ARG A 23 19.98 -22.17 40.39
N GLU A 24 18.98 -22.81 40.97
CA GLU A 24 18.01 -23.63 40.23
C GLU A 24 17.07 -22.77 39.38
N LYS A 25 16.68 -21.57 39.85
CA LYS A 25 15.92 -20.60 39.03
C LYS A 25 16.76 -19.98 37.92
N GLU A 26 18.06 -19.77 38.13
CA GLU A 26 19.00 -19.26 37.13
C GLU A 26 19.33 -20.31 36.02
N ASN A 27 19.17 -21.62 36.33
CA ASN A 27 19.40 -22.72 35.37
C ASN A 27 18.15 -23.17 34.61
N GLN A 28 16.99 -22.61 34.86
CA GLN A 28 15.78 -23.00 34.14
C GLN A 28 15.69 -22.17 32.86
N MET A 29 15.71 -22.86 31.67
CA MET A 29 15.60 -22.23 30.36
C MET A 29 14.31 -21.39 30.26
N GLU A 30 14.45 -20.09 30.13
CA GLU A 30 13.35 -19.15 30.01
C GLU A 30 12.73 -19.26 28.60
N ARG A 31 11.46 -19.63 28.47
CA ARG A 31 10.83 -19.84 27.15
C ARG A 31 10.64 -18.52 26.42
N LEU A 32 11.10 -18.45 25.16
CA LEU A 32 10.76 -17.34 24.27
C LEU A 32 9.24 -17.26 24.04
N PRO A 33 8.66 -16.06 24.04
CA PRO A 33 7.24 -15.90 23.72
C PRO A 33 6.95 -16.42 22.31
N TYR A 34 5.74 -16.92 22.09
CA TYR A 34 5.30 -17.39 20.77
C TYR A 34 3.89 -16.91 20.45
N THR A 35 3.54 -16.93 19.17
CA THR A 35 2.18 -16.74 18.68
C THR A 35 1.74 -17.97 17.88
N GLU A 36 0.51 -18.39 18.09
CA GLU A 36 -0.07 -19.45 17.27
C GLU A 36 -0.54 -18.87 15.93
N ILE A 37 0.10 -19.23 14.82
CA ILE A 37 -0.30 -18.85 13.46
C ILE A 37 -0.73 -20.10 12.72
N LEU A 38 -2.00 -20.19 12.31
CA LEU A 38 -2.59 -21.39 11.68
C LEU A 38 -2.29 -22.67 12.48
N LYS A 39 -2.54 -22.64 13.79
CA LYS A 39 -2.30 -23.73 14.75
C LYS A 39 -0.81 -24.13 14.93
N THR A 40 0.11 -23.37 14.35
CA THR A 40 1.57 -23.55 14.52
C THR A 40 2.12 -22.50 15.47
N ASN A 41 2.87 -22.92 16.48
CA ASN A 41 3.51 -22.07 17.46
C ASN A 41 4.77 -21.47 16.84
N ILE A 42 4.80 -20.16 16.60
CA ILE A 42 5.93 -19.44 16.02
C ILE A 42 6.50 -18.50 17.08
N ASN A 43 7.78 -18.63 17.42
CA ASN A 43 8.43 -17.79 18.40
C ASN A 43 8.47 -16.32 17.96
N VAL A 44 8.31 -15.42 18.91
CA VAL A 44 8.43 -13.98 18.69
C VAL A 44 9.87 -13.60 18.99
N THR A 45 10.67 -13.38 17.95
CA THR A 45 12.10 -13.10 18.08
C THR A 45 12.62 -12.38 16.81
N ASN A 46 13.89 -12.01 16.85
CA ASN A 46 14.69 -11.50 15.71
C ASN A 46 16.06 -12.20 15.71
N ILE A 47 16.93 -11.93 14.73
CA ILE A 47 18.21 -12.65 14.57
C ILE A 47 19.10 -12.48 15.80
N ASP A 48 19.27 -11.25 16.28
CA ASP A 48 20.19 -10.97 17.41
C ASP A 48 19.71 -11.64 18.70
N GLU A 49 18.40 -11.56 18.97
CA GLU A 49 17.76 -12.21 20.12
C GLU A 49 17.83 -13.74 20.03
N ALA A 50 17.60 -14.31 18.82
CA ALA A 50 17.68 -15.74 18.58
C ALA A 50 19.10 -16.27 18.80
N VAL A 51 20.12 -15.59 18.26
CA VAL A 51 21.53 -15.96 18.42
C VAL A 51 21.94 -15.87 19.88
N GLY A 52 21.60 -14.79 20.57
CA GLY A 52 21.89 -14.62 22.01
C GLY A 52 21.20 -15.67 22.88
N TYR A 53 19.96 -16.07 22.54
CA TYR A 53 19.23 -17.11 23.23
C TYR A 53 19.88 -18.50 23.01
N ILE A 54 20.26 -18.82 21.79
CA ILE A 54 20.95 -20.10 21.46
C ILE A 54 22.31 -20.14 22.19
N ASP A 55 23.11 -19.08 22.16
CA ASP A 55 24.40 -19.02 22.87
C ASP A 55 24.25 -19.24 24.38
N LYS A 56 23.22 -18.61 24.98
CA LYS A 56 22.96 -18.71 26.42
C LYS A 56 22.53 -20.10 26.88
N TYR A 57 21.75 -20.81 26.04
CA TYR A 57 21.08 -22.06 26.41
C TYR A 57 21.53 -23.28 25.58
N LEU A 58 22.68 -23.18 24.89
CA LEU A 58 23.15 -24.23 23.98
C LEU A 58 23.21 -25.63 24.63
N GLU A 59 23.76 -25.70 25.85
CA GLU A 59 23.90 -26.97 26.58
C GLU A 59 22.55 -27.61 26.92
N GLN A 60 21.52 -26.79 27.26
CA GLN A 60 20.17 -27.28 27.55
C GLN A 60 19.40 -27.67 26.28
N MET A 61 19.87 -27.24 25.12
CA MET A 61 19.25 -27.49 23.83
C MET A 61 19.90 -28.66 23.06
N ARG A 62 20.93 -29.29 23.63
CA ARG A 62 21.57 -30.47 23.00
C ARG A 62 20.55 -31.58 22.82
N GLY A 63 20.57 -32.24 21.66
CA GLY A 63 19.62 -33.27 21.28
C GLY A 63 18.26 -32.74 20.81
N GLU A 64 18.04 -31.43 20.86
CA GLU A 64 16.81 -30.80 20.42
C GLU A 64 16.92 -30.30 18.98
N TYR A 65 15.80 -29.84 18.42
CA TYR A 65 15.80 -29.26 17.07
C TYR A 65 15.06 -27.92 17.01
N ILE A 66 15.49 -27.11 16.06
CA ILE A 66 14.95 -25.79 15.75
C ILE A 66 14.34 -25.84 14.34
N CYS A 67 13.06 -25.48 14.24
CA CYS A 67 12.37 -25.27 12.98
C CYS A 67 12.49 -23.80 12.53
N ILE A 68 12.60 -23.59 11.22
CA ILE A 68 12.57 -22.27 10.60
C ILE A 68 11.36 -22.21 9.66
N SER A 69 10.27 -21.62 10.18
CA SER A 69 8.97 -21.66 9.53
C SER A 69 8.73 -20.49 8.60
N ASN A 70 8.18 -20.79 7.43
CA ASN A 70 7.70 -19.83 6.45
C ASN A 70 6.23 -20.10 6.09
N VAL A 71 5.68 -19.33 5.15
CA VAL A 71 4.29 -19.49 4.69
C VAL A 71 3.99 -20.93 4.25
N HIS A 72 4.90 -21.54 3.50
CA HIS A 72 4.70 -22.92 3.00
C HIS A 72 4.64 -23.95 4.13
N THR A 73 5.63 -23.94 5.04
CA THR A 73 5.66 -24.89 6.17
C THR A 73 4.46 -24.71 7.11
N THR A 74 4.04 -23.44 7.34
CA THR A 74 2.88 -23.13 8.17
C THR A 74 1.57 -23.62 7.53
N VAL A 75 1.39 -23.48 6.21
CA VAL A 75 0.21 -24.01 5.49
C VAL A 75 0.24 -25.52 5.45
N THR A 76 1.40 -26.14 5.25
CA THR A 76 1.57 -27.59 5.29
C THR A 76 1.19 -28.13 6.68
N ALA A 77 1.69 -27.51 7.76
CA ALA A 77 1.33 -27.89 9.13
C ALA A 77 -0.15 -27.67 9.45
N TYR A 78 -0.81 -26.70 8.84
CA TYR A 78 -2.26 -26.53 8.99
C TYR A 78 -3.06 -27.67 8.37
N ARG A 79 -2.61 -28.20 7.23
CA ARG A 79 -3.25 -29.30 6.48
C ARG A 79 -2.88 -30.68 7.02
N ASP A 80 -1.64 -30.85 7.47
CA ASP A 80 -1.07 -32.11 7.96
C ASP A 80 -0.83 -32.03 9.47
N GLU A 81 -1.60 -32.84 10.23
CA GLU A 81 -1.56 -32.84 11.68
C GLU A 81 -0.26 -33.42 12.24
N GLU A 82 0.27 -34.46 11.61
CA GLU A 82 1.53 -35.08 12.04
C GLU A 82 2.70 -34.11 11.81
N TYR A 83 2.74 -33.44 10.66
CA TYR A 83 3.72 -32.41 10.43
C TYR A 83 3.58 -31.20 11.37
N ARG A 84 2.33 -30.86 11.76
CA ARG A 84 2.09 -29.84 12.78
C ARG A 84 2.64 -30.23 14.15
N LYS A 85 2.51 -31.51 14.55
CA LYS A 85 3.13 -32.02 15.79
C LYS A 85 4.64 -31.87 15.75
N VAL A 86 5.27 -32.17 14.61
CA VAL A 86 6.69 -31.96 14.38
C VAL A 86 7.07 -30.49 14.57
N GLN A 87 6.36 -29.58 13.91
CA GLN A 87 6.63 -28.13 14.05
C GLN A 87 6.47 -27.62 15.48
N ASN A 88 5.40 -28.02 16.17
CA ASN A 88 5.11 -27.60 17.53
C ASN A 88 5.94 -28.34 18.60
N GLY A 89 6.57 -29.47 18.25
CA GLY A 89 7.46 -30.24 19.11
C GLY A 89 8.90 -29.75 19.10
N SER A 90 9.25 -28.79 18.23
CA SER A 90 10.57 -28.17 18.21
C SER A 90 10.79 -27.28 19.44
N ILE A 91 12.04 -27.21 19.90
CA ILE A 91 12.36 -26.34 21.05
C ILE A 91 12.21 -24.87 20.71
N LEU A 92 12.49 -24.49 19.46
CA LEU A 92 12.22 -23.18 18.88
C LEU A 92 11.66 -23.35 17.46
N ASN A 93 10.70 -22.52 17.11
CA ASN A 93 10.17 -22.42 15.77
C ASN A 93 10.22 -20.96 15.31
N MET A 94 11.24 -20.62 14.51
CA MET A 94 11.61 -19.27 14.16
C MET A 94 10.90 -18.78 12.90
N PRO A 95 10.49 -17.49 12.81
CA PRO A 95 9.83 -16.92 11.64
C PRO A 95 10.85 -16.59 10.52
N ASP A 96 10.93 -17.41 9.45
CA ASP A 96 11.74 -17.12 8.27
C ASP A 96 11.09 -16.03 7.41
N GLY A 97 9.82 -16.21 7.10
CA GLY A 97 9.12 -15.34 6.18
C GLY A 97 8.61 -14.03 6.80
N LYS A 98 8.79 -12.91 6.10
CA LYS A 98 8.23 -11.62 6.52
C LYS A 98 6.71 -11.65 6.77
N PRO A 99 5.86 -12.45 6.06
CA PRO A 99 4.45 -12.59 6.38
C PRO A 99 4.18 -13.06 7.82
N LEU A 100 4.99 -13.96 8.35
CA LEU A 100 4.82 -14.44 9.73
C LEU A 100 5.14 -13.34 10.75
N SER A 101 6.25 -12.63 10.59
CA SER A 101 6.60 -11.50 11.45
C SER A 101 5.61 -10.34 11.35
N ILE A 102 5.00 -10.11 10.18
CA ILE A 102 3.90 -9.15 10.03
C ILE A 102 2.70 -9.57 10.85
N VAL A 103 2.27 -10.85 10.79
CA VAL A 103 1.15 -11.37 11.60
C VAL A 103 1.45 -11.19 13.09
N GLN A 104 2.69 -11.46 13.53
CA GLN A 104 3.10 -11.25 14.92
C GLN A 104 3.01 -9.77 15.33
N LYS A 105 3.53 -8.84 14.49
CA LYS A 105 3.42 -7.40 14.73
C LYS A 105 1.97 -6.92 14.79
N LEU A 106 1.12 -7.43 13.91
CA LEU A 106 -0.32 -7.15 13.91
C LEU A 106 -1.03 -7.68 15.17
N ARG A 107 -0.46 -8.69 15.84
CA ARG A 107 -0.95 -9.22 17.12
C ARG A 107 -0.36 -8.52 18.35
N GLY A 108 0.40 -7.44 18.14
CA GLY A 108 0.92 -6.57 19.21
C GLY A 108 2.39 -6.78 19.59
N TYR A 109 3.08 -7.71 18.95
CA TYR A 109 4.50 -7.97 19.21
C TYR A 109 5.39 -7.11 18.31
N THR A 110 5.61 -5.86 18.69
CA THR A 110 6.35 -4.85 17.89
C THR A 110 7.80 -5.24 17.60
N GLN A 111 8.46 -5.98 18.51
CA GLN A 111 9.84 -6.48 18.41
C GLN A 111 10.00 -7.66 17.44
N ALA A 112 8.90 -8.30 16.99
CA ALA A 112 8.98 -9.45 16.10
C ALA A 112 9.74 -9.12 14.81
N GLY A 113 10.79 -9.88 14.55
CA GLY A 113 11.60 -9.82 13.34
C GLY A 113 11.41 -11.07 12.48
N ARG A 114 12.25 -11.23 11.47
CA ARG A 114 12.40 -12.49 10.73
C ARG A 114 13.76 -13.11 11.08
N VAL A 115 13.81 -14.43 11.09
CA VAL A 115 15.01 -15.22 11.32
C VAL A 115 15.17 -16.22 10.17
N PRO A 116 15.57 -15.76 8.96
CA PRO A 116 15.79 -16.66 7.82
C PRO A 116 17.01 -17.54 8.07
N GLY A 117 16.92 -18.81 7.67
CA GLY A 117 18.05 -19.73 7.74
C GLY A 117 19.35 -19.17 7.16
N PRO A 118 19.34 -18.62 5.92
CA PRO A 118 20.52 -18.02 5.31
C PRO A 118 21.12 -16.80 6.04
N ASP A 119 20.36 -16.12 6.91
CA ASP A 119 20.86 -15.01 7.72
C ASP A 119 21.28 -15.47 9.11
N LEU A 120 20.63 -16.51 9.66
CA LEU A 120 20.97 -17.11 10.94
C LEU A 120 22.34 -17.83 10.89
N MET A 121 22.62 -18.55 9.80
CA MET A 121 23.91 -19.25 9.62
C MET A 121 25.12 -18.34 9.80
N PRO A 122 25.28 -17.22 9.06
CA PRO A 122 26.42 -16.31 9.24
C PRO A 122 26.49 -15.68 10.63
N ALA A 123 25.34 -15.41 11.26
CA ALA A 123 25.31 -14.84 12.59
C ALA A 123 25.87 -15.82 13.65
N ILE A 124 25.50 -17.11 13.55
CA ILE A 124 26.04 -18.17 14.42
C ILE A 124 27.51 -18.45 14.06
N PHE A 125 27.92 -18.45 12.78
CA PHE A 125 29.32 -18.68 12.40
C PHE A 125 30.27 -17.62 12.97
N LYS A 126 29.91 -16.34 12.92
CA LYS A 126 30.67 -15.25 13.54
C LYS A 126 30.79 -15.38 15.05
N LEU A 127 29.74 -15.86 15.71
CA LEU A 127 29.77 -16.15 17.14
C LEU A 127 30.70 -17.37 17.40
N SER A 128 30.63 -18.41 16.58
CA SER A 128 31.38 -19.65 16.72
C SER A 128 32.88 -19.47 16.54
N GLU A 129 33.33 -18.51 15.70
CA GLU A 129 34.77 -18.17 15.60
C GLU A 129 35.35 -17.65 16.93
N LYS A 130 34.49 -17.10 17.81
CA LYS A 130 34.89 -16.61 19.15
C LYS A 130 34.71 -17.67 20.25
N ARG A 131 33.67 -18.52 20.11
CA ARG A 131 33.28 -19.52 21.11
C ARG A 131 33.92 -20.88 20.88
N GLY A 132 34.41 -21.14 19.66
CA GLY A 132 34.99 -22.45 19.28
C GLY A 132 33.92 -23.53 19.05
N TYR A 133 32.69 -23.16 18.71
CA TYR A 133 31.62 -24.14 18.44
C TYR A 133 31.92 -24.99 17.20
N ARG A 134 31.50 -26.25 17.27
CA ARG A 134 31.73 -27.29 16.26
C ARG A 134 30.51 -27.51 15.38
N HIS A 135 30.68 -27.46 14.08
CA HIS A 135 29.61 -27.51 13.09
C HIS A 135 29.64 -28.77 12.24
N TYR A 136 28.50 -29.45 12.15
CA TYR A 136 28.27 -30.53 11.21
C TYR A 136 27.23 -30.14 10.17
N PHE A 137 27.39 -30.47 8.91
CA PHE A 137 26.48 -30.17 7.82
C PHE A 137 25.93 -31.45 7.23
N TYR A 138 24.59 -31.60 7.26
CA TYR A 138 23.90 -32.80 6.80
C TYR A 138 22.85 -32.44 5.75
N GLY A 139 22.96 -32.93 4.51
CA GLY A 139 21.95 -32.68 3.46
C GLY A 139 22.52 -32.14 2.17
N SER A 140 21.64 -31.72 1.25
CA SER A 140 21.94 -31.20 -0.09
C SER A 140 22.64 -32.25 -1.00
N THR A 141 23.18 -31.80 -2.12
CA THR A 141 23.95 -32.65 -3.05
C THR A 141 25.42 -32.67 -2.69
N PRO A 142 26.18 -33.73 -3.06
CA PRO A 142 27.61 -33.78 -2.82
C PRO A 142 28.34 -32.53 -3.35
N GLU A 143 27.99 -32.09 -4.56
CA GLU A 143 28.55 -30.88 -5.18
C GLU A 143 28.28 -29.60 -4.37
N THR A 144 27.04 -29.44 -3.88
CA THR A 144 26.67 -28.26 -3.09
C THR A 144 27.38 -28.24 -1.73
N ILE A 145 27.49 -29.40 -1.07
CA ILE A 145 28.21 -29.54 0.21
C ILE A 145 29.69 -29.24 0.10
N GLU A 146 30.35 -29.72 -0.96
CA GLU A 146 31.75 -29.44 -1.24
C GLU A 146 32.00 -27.94 -1.46
N LYS A 147 31.18 -27.30 -2.33
CA LYS A 147 31.27 -25.85 -2.57
C LYS A 147 30.99 -25.04 -1.29
N LEU A 148 30.05 -25.50 -0.48
CA LEU A 148 29.72 -24.88 0.81
C LEU A 148 30.95 -24.91 1.72
N GLY A 149 31.60 -26.07 1.86
CA GLY A 149 32.78 -26.24 2.70
C GLY A 149 33.94 -25.32 2.30
N ILE A 150 34.20 -25.20 0.98
CA ILE A 150 35.26 -24.30 0.46
C ILE A 150 34.92 -22.84 0.85
N ARG A 151 33.73 -22.39 0.54
CA ARG A 151 33.33 -20.99 0.81
C ARG A 151 33.22 -20.63 2.29
N LEU A 152 32.82 -21.59 3.12
CA LEU A 152 32.78 -21.36 4.57
C LEU A 152 34.18 -21.22 5.16
N LYS A 153 35.17 -22.03 4.69
CA LYS A 153 36.57 -21.91 5.11
C LYS A 153 37.17 -20.57 4.68
N GLU A 154 36.82 -20.07 3.49
CA GLU A 154 37.26 -18.76 3.01
C GLU A 154 36.64 -17.61 3.83
N ALA A 155 35.33 -17.66 4.08
CA ALA A 155 34.60 -16.59 4.76
C ALA A 155 34.79 -16.59 6.30
N TYR A 156 34.99 -17.75 6.90
CA TYR A 156 35.15 -17.99 8.33
C TYR A 156 36.33 -18.93 8.64
N PRO A 157 37.59 -18.44 8.56
CA PRO A 157 38.78 -19.27 8.67
C PRO A 157 38.94 -20.02 10.02
N ARG A 158 38.31 -19.51 11.08
CA ARG A 158 38.35 -20.11 12.43
C ARG A 158 37.16 -21.00 12.74
N LEU A 159 36.23 -21.18 11.80
CA LEU A 159 35.05 -22.02 11.98
C LEU A 159 35.44 -23.49 12.06
N GLN A 160 35.07 -24.18 13.12
CA GLN A 160 35.33 -25.60 13.31
C GLN A 160 34.28 -26.44 12.58
N ILE A 161 34.54 -26.83 11.34
CA ILE A 161 33.72 -27.76 10.57
C ILE A 161 34.23 -29.18 10.88
N VAL A 162 33.42 -29.94 11.63
CA VAL A 162 33.81 -31.25 12.14
C VAL A 162 33.28 -32.40 11.28
N GLY A 163 32.37 -32.12 10.33
CA GLY A 163 31.88 -33.10 9.37
C GLY A 163 30.89 -32.48 8.38
N MET A 164 30.82 -33.12 7.21
CA MET A 164 29.91 -32.76 6.13
C MET A 164 29.44 -34.03 5.42
N TYR A 165 28.12 -34.24 5.31
CA TYR A 165 27.57 -35.44 4.70
C TYR A 165 26.38 -35.14 3.82
N SER A 166 26.37 -35.74 2.62
CA SER A 166 25.24 -35.66 1.67
C SER A 166 24.58 -37.05 1.62
N PRO A 167 23.37 -37.20 2.21
CA PRO A 167 22.65 -38.46 2.20
C PRO A 167 22.19 -38.83 0.76
N PRO A 168 22.01 -40.13 0.46
CA PRO A 168 21.51 -40.55 -0.84
C PRO A 168 20.08 -40.08 -1.09
N PHE A 169 19.71 -39.87 -2.36
CA PHE A 169 18.35 -39.43 -2.76
C PHE A 169 17.26 -40.51 -2.64
N ARG A 170 17.57 -41.64 -1.95
CA ARG A 170 16.60 -42.70 -1.61
C ARG A 170 16.38 -42.77 -0.10
N PRO A 171 15.33 -43.43 0.37
CA PRO A 171 15.23 -43.75 1.79
C PRO A 171 16.44 -44.55 2.25
N MET A 172 16.99 -44.19 3.39
CA MET A 172 18.08 -44.94 4.05
C MET A 172 17.49 -46.14 4.79
N THR A 173 18.29 -47.20 4.92
CA THR A 173 17.90 -48.29 5.80
C THR A 173 18.08 -47.89 7.27
N VAL A 174 17.53 -48.67 8.19
CA VAL A 174 17.67 -48.37 9.63
C VAL A 174 19.12 -48.45 10.08
N GLU A 175 19.90 -49.37 9.46
CA GLU A 175 21.32 -49.56 9.73
C GLU A 175 22.13 -48.39 9.21
N GLU A 176 21.90 -47.97 7.95
CA GLU A 176 22.56 -46.80 7.36
C GLU A 176 22.32 -45.54 8.17
N ASP A 177 21.07 -45.33 8.64
CA ASP A 177 20.67 -44.18 9.45
C ASP A 177 21.36 -44.22 10.83
N ALA A 178 21.45 -45.41 11.47
CA ALA A 178 22.14 -45.56 12.74
C ALA A 178 23.64 -45.30 12.66
N GLU A 179 24.30 -45.80 11.60
CA GLU A 179 25.73 -45.55 11.33
C GLU A 179 26.05 -44.06 11.15
N ILE A 180 25.20 -43.35 10.43
CA ILE A 180 25.36 -41.90 10.24
C ILE A 180 25.15 -41.12 11.55
N ILE A 181 24.19 -41.50 12.38
CA ILE A 181 24.00 -40.88 13.70
C ILE A 181 25.21 -41.11 14.61
N GLU A 182 25.78 -42.31 14.59
CA GLU A 182 27.00 -42.61 15.34
C GLU A 182 28.20 -41.77 14.84
N GLN A 183 28.42 -41.69 13.53
CA GLN A 183 29.42 -40.84 12.93
C GLN A 183 29.28 -39.37 13.31
N ILE A 184 28.04 -38.84 13.27
CA ILE A 184 27.74 -37.45 13.71
C ILE A 184 28.15 -37.26 15.17
N ASN A 185 27.74 -38.19 16.05
CA ASN A 185 27.96 -38.09 17.50
C ASN A 185 29.45 -38.25 17.89
N GLU A 186 30.25 -39.07 17.17
CA GLU A 186 31.67 -39.16 17.35
C GLU A 186 32.41 -37.84 17.11
N THR A 187 31.90 -37.01 16.17
CA THR A 187 32.47 -35.69 15.90
C THR A 187 32.14 -34.67 17.00
N LYS A 188 31.23 -34.97 17.96
CA LYS A 188 30.78 -34.10 19.05
C LYS A 188 30.41 -32.70 18.57
N PRO A 189 29.46 -32.54 17.64
CA PRO A 189 29.10 -31.24 17.11
C PRO A 189 28.27 -30.47 18.15
N ASP A 190 28.38 -29.14 18.15
CA ASP A 190 27.46 -28.24 18.87
C ASP A 190 26.24 -27.95 18.00
N PHE A 191 26.45 -27.74 16.70
CA PHE A 191 25.42 -27.43 15.72
C PHE A 191 25.41 -28.44 14.58
N ILE A 192 24.23 -29.00 14.28
CA ILE A 192 23.99 -29.81 13.08
C ILE A 192 23.04 -29.06 12.16
N TRP A 193 23.58 -28.58 11.06
CA TRP A 193 22.84 -27.88 10.03
C TRP A 193 22.18 -28.88 9.09
N VAL A 194 20.85 -28.81 8.92
CA VAL A 194 20.09 -29.78 8.12
C VAL A 194 19.53 -29.12 6.87
N GLY A 195 19.99 -29.56 5.71
CA GLY A 195 19.67 -29.03 4.38
C GLY A 195 18.94 -30.00 3.48
N LEU A 196 17.91 -30.73 3.98
CA LEU A 196 17.12 -31.70 3.20
C LEU A 196 15.89 -31.08 2.52
N GLY A 197 15.55 -29.83 2.89
CA GLY A 197 14.34 -29.14 2.46
C GLY A 197 13.08 -29.57 3.20
N ALA A 198 12.17 -28.61 3.37
CA ALA A 198 10.88 -28.84 4.04
C ALA A 198 9.91 -29.66 3.15
N PRO A 199 9.13 -30.59 3.70
CA PRO A 199 8.99 -30.97 5.11
C PRO A 199 9.95 -32.09 5.57
N LYS A 200 10.85 -32.58 4.72
CA LYS A 200 11.71 -33.73 5.02
C LYS A 200 12.69 -33.45 6.17
N GLN A 201 13.31 -32.27 6.18
CA GLN A 201 14.27 -31.90 7.21
C GLN A 201 13.65 -31.85 8.61
N GLU A 202 12.45 -31.28 8.75
CA GLU A 202 11.80 -31.16 10.05
C GLU A 202 11.37 -32.53 10.59
N ARG A 203 10.90 -33.44 9.70
CA ARG A 203 10.56 -34.81 10.08
C ARG A 203 11.81 -35.57 10.52
N TRP A 204 12.89 -35.50 9.74
CA TRP A 204 14.17 -36.13 10.09
C TRP A 204 14.69 -35.62 11.45
N MET A 205 14.69 -34.30 11.68
CA MET A 205 15.14 -33.75 12.96
C MET A 205 14.27 -34.22 14.13
N ALA A 206 12.96 -34.32 13.95
CA ALA A 206 12.05 -34.79 15.00
C ALA A 206 12.25 -36.27 15.32
N GLU A 207 12.54 -37.13 14.32
CA GLU A 207 12.84 -38.55 14.47
C GLU A 207 14.17 -38.81 15.19
N HIS A 208 15.10 -37.84 15.08
CA HIS A 208 16.42 -37.91 15.66
C HIS A 208 16.59 -37.08 16.96
N LYS A 209 15.51 -36.50 17.45
CA LYS A 209 15.48 -35.82 18.74
C LYS A 209 15.95 -36.76 19.86
N GLY A 210 16.96 -36.30 20.60
CA GLY A 210 17.58 -37.08 21.68
C GLY A 210 18.54 -38.19 21.24
N LYS A 211 18.66 -38.47 19.92
CA LYS A 211 19.62 -39.46 19.38
C LYS A 211 20.92 -38.77 18.93
N VAL A 212 20.84 -37.53 18.52
CA VAL A 212 21.96 -36.72 18.05
C VAL A 212 22.37 -35.74 19.18
N ASN A 213 23.66 -35.65 19.49
CA ASN A 213 24.16 -34.95 20.66
C ASN A 213 24.25 -33.41 20.51
N GLY A 214 24.20 -32.85 19.30
CA GLY A 214 24.17 -31.41 19.04
C GLY A 214 22.77 -30.86 18.84
N ILE A 215 22.64 -29.56 18.67
CA ILE A 215 21.38 -28.94 18.29
C ILE A 215 21.18 -28.97 16.77
N MET A 216 20.04 -29.47 16.32
CA MET A 216 19.71 -29.56 14.88
C MET A 216 18.95 -28.32 14.40
N LEU A 217 19.36 -27.74 13.26
CA LEU A 217 18.74 -26.56 12.65
C LEU A 217 18.36 -26.84 11.19
N GLY A 218 17.07 -26.80 10.87
CA GLY A 218 16.56 -26.98 9.52
C GLY A 218 16.66 -25.70 8.70
N VAL A 219 17.70 -25.55 7.88
CA VAL A 219 17.98 -24.31 7.11
C VAL A 219 17.63 -24.41 5.62
N GLY A 220 17.27 -25.59 5.13
CA GLY A 220 16.84 -25.83 3.75
C GLY A 220 17.81 -25.25 2.71
N ALA A 221 17.32 -24.34 1.87
CA ALA A 221 18.12 -23.70 0.82
C ALA A 221 19.26 -22.78 1.34
N GLY A 222 19.49 -22.69 2.65
CA GLY A 222 20.63 -21.98 3.22
C GLY A 222 21.96 -22.50 2.68
N PHE A 223 22.05 -23.82 2.43
CA PHE A 223 23.25 -24.43 1.83
C PHE A 223 23.49 -23.92 0.41
N ASP A 224 22.44 -23.88 -0.42
CA ASP A 224 22.54 -23.43 -1.82
C ASP A 224 22.96 -21.96 -1.92
N PHE A 225 22.45 -21.09 -1.03
CA PHE A 225 22.84 -19.69 -0.99
C PHE A 225 24.29 -19.48 -0.57
N HIS A 226 24.77 -20.20 0.45
CA HIS A 226 26.14 -20.06 0.92
C HIS A 226 27.16 -20.80 0.01
N ALA A 227 26.73 -21.89 -0.62
CA ALA A 227 27.50 -22.54 -1.70
C ALA A 227 27.54 -21.69 -2.99
N GLY A 228 26.62 -20.72 -3.14
CA GLY A 228 26.48 -19.86 -4.32
C GLY A 228 25.94 -20.57 -5.55
N THR A 229 25.29 -21.71 -5.37
CA THR A 229 24.58 -22.43 -6.43
C THR A 229 23.25 -21.77 -6.80
N VAL A 230 22.68 -20.97 -5.88
CA VAL A 230 21.44 -20.20 -6.08
C VAL A 230 21.68 -18.73 -5.70
N LEU A 231 21.24 -17.81 -6.55
CA LEU A 231 21.35 -16.37 -6.29
C LEU A 231 20.24 -15.89 -5.34
N ARG A 232 20.63 -15.18 -4.31
CA ARG A 232 19.66 -14.59 -3.38
C ARG A 232 19.02 -13.32 -3.95
N ALA A 233 17.78 -13.06 -3.57
CA ALA A 233 17.07 -11.83 -3.97
C ALA A 233 17.82 -10.58 -3.49
N PRO A 234 17.82 -9.48 -4.27
CA PRO A 234 18.33 -8.20 -3.81
C PRO A 234 17.68 -7.76 -2.48
N ARG A 235 18.41 -7.06 -1.61
CA ARG A 235 17.92 -6.65 -0.28
C ARG A 235 16.57 -5.92 -0.30
N TRP A 236 16.37 -5.02 -1.25
CA TRP A 236 15.11 -4.31 -1.41
C TRP A 236 13.90 -5.24 -1.66
N MET A 237 14.08 -6.31 -2.46
CA MET A 237 13.02 -7.32 -2.67
C MET A 237 12.73 -8.12 -1.40
N GLN A 238 13.75 -8.40 -0.61
CA GLN A 238 13.58 -9.07 0.69
C GLN A 238 12.80 -8.18 1.66
N GLU A 239 13.02 -6.85 1.64
CA GLU A 239 12.34 -5.88 2.51
C GLU A 239 10.85 -5.67 2.17
N VAL A 240 10.48 -5.82 0.89
CA VAL A 240 9.08 -5.66 0.43
C VAL A 240 8.31 -6.99 0.30
N CYS A 241 8.80 -8.08 0.89
CA CYS A 241 8.19 -9.43 0.83
C CYS A 241 8.15 -10.06 -0.57
N MET A 242 9.05 -9.69 -1.48
CA MET A 242 9.08 -10.16 -2.87
C MET A 242 10.19 -11.20 -3.14
N GLU A 243 10.88 -11.70 -2.12
CA GLU A 243 11.92 -12.74 -2.28
C GLU A 243 11.36 -14.02 -2.94
N TRP A 244 10.11 -14.38 -2.64
CA TRP A 244 9.43 -15.52 -3.26
C TRP A 244 9.25 -15.34 -4.78
N LEU A 245 9.02 -14.11 -5.24
CA LEU A 245 8.90 -13.80 -6.67
C LEU A 245 10.24 -13.96 -7.39
N TRP A 246 11.34 -13.50 -6.79
CA TRP A 246 12.68 -13.70 -7.30
C TRP A 246 13.02 -15.17 -7.45
N ARG A 247 12.74 -15.98 -6.43
CA ARG A 247 12.92 -17.43 -6.47
C ARG A 247 12.07 -18.11 -7.54
N MET A 248 10.84 -17.66 -7.69
CA MET A 248 9.93 -18.15 -8.72
C MET A 248 10.45 -17.87 -10.14
N MET A 249 11.12 -16.72 -10.36
CA MET A 249 11.72 -16.39 -11.66
C MET A 249 12.92 -17.32 -11.98
N GLN A 250 13.63 -17.82 -10.96
CA GLN A 250 14.76 -18.74 -11.16
C GLN A 250 14.31 -20.20 -11.44
N ASP A 251 13.21 -20.64 -10.83
CA ASP A 251 12.65 -21.98 -11.01
C ASP A 251 11.11 -21.93 -11.12
N PRO A 252 10.57 -21.40 -12.24
CA PRO A 252 9.12 -21.17 -12.37
C PRO A 252 8.31 -22.47 -12.42
N LYS A 253 8.81 -23.52 -13.05
CA LYS A 253 8.07 -24.78 -13.20
C LYS A 253 7.75 -25.44 -11.86
N ARG A 254 8.68 -25.44 -10.94
CA ARG A 254 8.54 -26.05 -9.62
C ARG A 254 7.87 -25.11 -8.61
N LEU A 255 8.21 -23.81 -8.61
CA LEU A 255 7.82 -22.89 -7.55
C LEU A 255 6.49 -22.17 -7.80
N PHE A 256 6.09 -21.98 -9.06
CA PHE A 256 4.84 -21.28 -9.38
C PHE A 256 3.58 -21.98 -8.81
N PRO A 257 3.34 -23.28 -9.06
CA PRO A 257 2.19 -23.96 -8.48
C PRO A 257 2.22 -23.96 -6.95
N ARG A 258 3.40 -24.18 -6.37
CA ARG A 258 3.61 -24.21 -4.93
C ARG A 258 3.30 -22.85 -4.26
N TYR A 259 3.82 -21.74 -4.80
CA TYR A 259 3.59 -20.43 -4.23
C TYR A 259 2.16 -19.94 -4.44
N LEU A 260 1.57 -20.27 -5.59
CA LEU A 260 0.16 -19.97 -5.84
C LEU A 260 -0.73 -20.64 -4.79
N ASP A 261 -0.58 -21.96 -4.60
CA ASP A 261 -1.35 -22.69 -3.60
C ASP A 261 -1.09 -22.19 -2.19
N THR A 262 0.17 -22.10 -1.77
CA THR A 262 0.48 -21.83 -0.36
C THR A 262 0.23 -20.40 0.05
N ASN A 263 0.51 -19.40 -0.80
CA ASN A 263 0.27 -17.99 -0.47
C ASN A 263 -1.23 -17.68 -0.41
N PHE A 264 -2.02 -18.18 -1.37
CA PHE A 264 -3.48 -18.02 -1.33
C PHE A 264 -4.09 -18.75 -0.15
N SER A 265 -3.67 -20.00 0.10
CA SER A 265 -4.15 -20.77 1.24
C SER A 265 -3.80 -20.14 2.58
N PHE A 266 -2.60 -19.58 2.72
CA PHE A 266 -2.19 -18.89 3.94
C PHE A 266 -3.12 -17.72 4.25
N LEU A 267 -3.36 -16.88 3.27
CA LEU A 267 -4.28 -15.76 3.40
C LEU A 267 -5.71 -16.24 3.72
N TYR A 268 -6.20 -17.24 2.99
CA TYR A 268 -7.54 -17.83 3.23
C TYR A 268 -7.68 -18.39 4.64
N TYR A 269 -6.70 -19.18 5.12
CA TYR A 269 -6.76 -19.78 6.46
C TYR A 269 -6.63 -18.75 7.57
N LEU A 270 -5.78 -17.72 7.41
CA LEU A 270 -5.72 -16.58 8.34
C LEU A 270 -7.06 -15.84 8.44
N MET A 271 -7.78 -15.72 7.32
CA MET A 271 -9.13 -15.14 7.29
C MET A 271 -10.11 -15.96 8.12
N LYS A 272 -10.09 -17.28 7.92
CA LYS A 272 -10.97 -18.22 8.65
C LYS A 272 -10.69 -18.14 10.15
N GLU A 273 -9.42 -18.08 10.54
CA GLU A 273 -8.99 -17.89 11.93
C GLU A 273 -9.46 -16.54 12.49
N SER A 274 -9.25 -15.43 11.76
CA SER A 274 -9.68 -14.09 12.17
C SER A 274 -11.21 -13.98 12.31
N LYS A 275 -11.99 -14.62 11.43
CA LYS A 275 -13.46 -14.66 11.55
C LYS A 275 -13.91 -15.41 12.81
N LYS A 276 -13.27 -16.55 13.13
CA LYS A 276 -13.55 -17.30 14.37
C LYS A 276 -13.21 -16.47 15.62
N ARG A 277 -12.07 -15.79 15.61
CA ARG A 277 -11.61 -14.92 16.70
C ARG A 277 -12.55 -13.72 16.91
N LYS A 278 -12.96 -13.04 15.83
CA LYS A 278 -13.95 -11.93 15.89
C LYS A 278 -15.32 -12.42 16.38
N LYS A 279 -15.74 -13.66 16.07
CA LYS A 279 -16.99 -14.22 16.56
C LYS A 279 -16.93 -14.48 18.07
N ALA A 280 -15.79 -14.95 18.59
CA ALA A 280 -15.56 -15.12 20.03
C ALA A 280 -15.48 -13.75 20.76
N GLU A 281 -14.79 -12.76 20.17
CA GLU A 281 -14.69 -11.40 20.73
C GLU A 281 -16.02 -10.63 20.70
N LYS A 282 -16.92 -10.90 19.75
CA LYS A 282 -18.29 -10.33 19.72
C LYS A 282 -19.14 -10.76 20.93
N HIS A 283 -18.95 -11.94 21.46
CA HIS A 283 -19.62 -12.37 22.69
C HIS A 283 -19.16 -11.62 23.94
N VAL A 284 -17.89 -11.17 23.97
CA VAL A 284 -17.31 -10.41 25.10
C VAL A 284 -17.60 -8.92 24.99
N LYS A 285 -17.79 -8.38 23.79
CA LYS A 285 -18.01 -6.93 23.54
C LYS A 285 -19.45 -6.45 23.71
N LYS A 286 -20.40 -7.27 24.12
CA LYS A 286 -21.77 -6.83 24.39
C LYS A 286 -21.89 -5.89 25.60
N TYR A 287 -20.78 -5.58 26.28
CA TYR A 287 -20.75 -4.79 27.52
C TYR A 287 -19.94 -3.47 27.50
N LYS A 288 -19.40 -3.00 26.35
CA LYS A 288 -18.78 -1.65 26.28
C LYS A 288 -19.31 -0.83 25.10
N LYS A 289 -20.47 -0.19 25.35
CA LYS A 289 -21.09 0.80 24.48
C LYS A 289 -20.59 2.18 24.94
N THR A 290 -19.49 2.70 24.38
CA THR A 290 -19.09 4.12 24.34
C THR A 290 -17.78 4.25 23.56
N ASN A 291 -17.86 4.52 22.28
CA ASN A 291 -16.91 5.18 21.37
C ASN A 291 -17.17 4.78 19.88
N ARG A 292 -18.43 4.81 19.43
CA ARG A 292 -18.84 4.36 18.08
C ARG A 292 -18.75 5.44 17.00
N ASP A 293 -18.38 6.69 17.35
CA ASP A 293 -18.42 7.78 16.38
C ASP A 293 -17.11 8.03 15.62
N ARG A 294 -15.98 7.50 16.11
CA ARG A 294 -14.68 7.69 15.47
C ARG A 294 -14.32 6.56 14.50
N LEU A 295 -14.35 6.87 13.20
CA LEU A 295 -13.92 5.94 12.15
C LEU A 295 -12.40 5.99 11.92
N LYS A 296 -11.84 4.85 11.51
CA LYS A 296 -10.45 4.71 11.03
C LYS A 296 -10.49 4.41 9.54
N ILE A 297 -9.97 5.33 8.74
CA ILE A 297 -10.15 5.40 7.29
C ILE A 297 -8.81 5.29 6.59
N ALA A 298 -8.71 4.50 5.52
CA ALA A 298 -7.57 4.48 4.62
C ALA A 298 -7.97 5.06 3.26
N MET A 299 -7.25 6.09 2.79
CA MET A 299 -7.40 6.69 1.47
C MET A 299 -6.34 6.12 0.52
N ILE A 300 -6.75 5.51 -0.59
CA ILE A 300 -5.89 4.80 -1.53
C ILE A 300 -6.23 5.24 -2.97
N GLY A 301 -5.22 5.45 -3.82
CA GLY A 301 -5.45 5.67 -5.25
C GLY A 301 -5.00 7.03 -5.79
N HIS A 302 -4.81 8.01 -4.93
CA HIS A 302 -4.21 9.29 -5.28
C HIS A 302 -2.68 9.17 -5.45
N LYS A 303 -2.07 10.16 -6.10
CA LYS A 303 -0.60 10.22 -6.19
C LYS A 303 -0.01 10.62 -4.85
N ARG A 304 -0.44 11.79 -4.34
CA ARG A 304 0.10 12.37 -3.11
C ARG A 304 -0.79 13.46 -2.55
N ILE A 305 -0.85 13.56 -1.21
CA ILE A 305 -1.32 14.74 -0.47
C ILE A 305 -0.23 15.21 0.52
N PRO A 306 -0.09 16.52 0.81
CA PRO A 306 -0.74 17.63 0.09
C PRO A 306 -0.22 17.76 -1.35
N SER A 307 -1.12 18.02 -2.29
CA SER A 307 -0.77 18.33 -3.69
C SER A 307 -1.98 18.92 -4.41
N ARG A 308 -1.74 19.89 -5.28
CA ARG A 308 -2.74 20.46 -6.21
C ARG A 308 -2.47 20.09 -7.68
N GLU A 309 -1.63 19.08 -7.92
CA GLU A 309 -1.25 18.63 -9.28
C GLU A 309 -2.36 17.91 -10.04
N GLY A 310 -3.44 17.53 -9.37
CA GLY A 310 -4.58 16.85 -9.99
C GLY A 310 -5.84 16.92 -9.13
N GLY A 311 -7.00 16.75 -9.76
CA GLY A 311 -8.29 16.83 -9.08
C GLY A 311 -8.48 15.74 -8.01
N VAL A 312 -7.97 14.52 -8.26
CA VAL A 312 -8.05 13.41 -7.27
C VAL A 312 -7.30 13.76 -5.99
N GLU A 313 -6.12 14.38 -6.12
CA GLU A 313 -5.29 14.81 -5.01
C GLU A 313 -6.02 15.85 -4.15
N ILE A 314 -6.66 16.83 -4.78
CA ILE A 314 -7.46 17.87 -4.09
C ILE A 314 -8.63 17.23 -3.34
N VAL A 315 -9.37 16.33 -3.97
CA VAL A 315 -10.51 15.64 -3.33
C VAL A 315 -10.06 14.84 -2.11
N VAL A 316 -8.97 14.08 -2.25
CA VAL A 316 -8.46 13.27 -1.13
C VAL A 316 -7.93 14.14 0.00
N ASP A 317 -7.31 15.26 -0.30
CA ASP A 317 -6.82 16.24 0.67
C ASP A 317 -7.98 16.85 1.47
N GLU A 318 -8.98 17.41 0.78
CA GLU A 318 -10.16 18.04 1.39
C GLU A 318 -10.98 17.03 2.22
N LEU A 319 -11.21 15.83 1.71
CA LEU A 319 -11.91 14.79 2.48
C LEU A 319 -11.13 14.39 3.73
N SER A 320 -9.82 14.12 3.57
CA SER A 320 -8.98 13.62 4.66
C SER A 320 -8.83 14.62 5.80
N THR A 321 -8.52 15.87 5.48
CA THR A 321 -8.29 16.93 6.47
C THR A 321 -9.58 17.31 7.20
N ARG A 322 -10.72 17.39 6.50
CA ARG A 322 -12.02 17.66 7.11
C ARG A 322 -12.51 16.51 7.99
N MET A 323 -12.34 15.24 7.55
CA MET A 323 -12.67 14.08 8.38
C MET A 323 -11.84 14.01 9.65
N VAL A 324 -10.57 14.42 9.59
CA VAL A 324 -9.71 14.54 10.80
C VAL A 324 -10.23 15.64 11.73
N LYS A 325 -10.63 16.81 11.20
CA LYS A 325 -11.24 17.89 11.99
C LYS A 325 -12.54 17.46 12.70
N LEU A 326 -13.28 16.51 12.10
CA LEU A 326 -14.45 15.87 12.72
C LEU A 326 -14.11 14.75 13.72
N GLY A 327 -12.82 14.52 14.00
CA GLY A 327 -12.34 13.54 15.00
C GLY A 327 -12.09 12.14 14.47
N HIS A 328 -12.21 11.89 13.17
CA HIS A 328 -11.88 10.60 12.55
C HIS A 328 -10.36 10.43 12.41
N GLN A 329 -9.91 9.18 12.30
CA GLN A 329 -8.50 8.88 12.00
C GLN A 329 -8.37 8.55 10.52
N VAL A 330 -7.56 9.31 9.80
CA VAL A 330 -7.34 9.12 8.36
C VAL A 330 -5.86 8.85 8.08
N ASP A 331 -5.61 7.81 7.31
CA ASP A 331 -4.31 7.48 6.75
C ASP A 331 -4.37 7.60 5.23
N ALA A 332 -3.50 8.41 4.64
CA ALA A 332 -3.41 8.58 3.20
C ALA A 332 -2.16 7.85 2.65
N TYR A 333 -2.38 7.00 1.64
CA TYR A 333 -1.33 6.19 1.02
C TYR A 333 -0.73 6.93 -0.18
N ASN A 334 0.37 7.64 0.03
CA ASN A 334 1.07 8.41 -0.99
C ASN A 334 1.98 7.52 -1.86
N ARG A 335 2.13 7.84 -3.15
CA ARG A 335 3.19 7.26 -4.00
C ARG A 335 4.53 7.94 -3.72
N SER A 336 5.62 7.18 -3.86
CA SER A 336 6.93 7.75 -4.06
C SER A 336 7.07 8.28 -5.49
N GLY A 337 7.97 9.26 -5.72
CA GLY A 337 8.21 9.81 -7.06
C GLY A 337 8.55 11.29 -7.09
N TYR A 338 8.14 11.97 -8.17
CA TYR A 338 8.50 13.36 -8.46
C TYR A 338 7.25 14.21 -8.68
N HIS A 339 7.37 15.50 -8.31
CA HIS A 339 6.42 16.56 -8.66
C HIS A 339 6.41 16.84 -10.18
N VAL A 340 5.36 17.47 -10.67
CA VAL A 340 5.30 17.97 -12.05
C VAL A 340 6.47 18.91 -12.36
N SER A 341 6.98 19.63 -11.35
CA SER A 341 8.17 20.48 -11.44
C SER A 341 9.51 19.72 -11.56
N GLY A 342 9.50 18.39 -11.54
CA GLY A 342 10.71 17.56 -11.58
C GLY A 342 11.45 17.40 -10.24
N LYS A 343 11.04 18.10 -9.18
CA LYS A 343 11.61 17.92 -7.83
C LYS A 343 11.16 16.58 -7.23
N LYS A 344 12.11 15.86 -6.62
CA LYS A 344 11.81 14.62 -5.89
C LYS A 344 10.92 14.89 -4.68
N PHE A 345 10.00 13.99 -4.40
CA PHE A 345 9.17 14.07 -3.21
C PHE A 345 10.00 13.92 -1.93
N ASP A 346 9.67 14.71 -0.90
CA ASP A 346 10.20 14.49 0.45
C ASP A 346 9.51 13.26 1.08
N GLU A 347 10.25 12.15 1.18
CA GLU A 347 9.74 10.83 1.57
C GLU A 347 9.97 10.53 3.06
N LYS A 348 9.95 11.50 3.96
CA LYS A 348 10.07 11.22 5.40
C LYS A 348 8.90 10.33 5.85
N ARG A 349 9.23 9.09 6.28
CA ARG A 349 8.25 8.14 6.82
C ARG A 349 7.57 8.69 8.08
N GLY A 350 6.25 8.47 8.20
CA GLY A 350 5.49 8.84 9.39
C GLY A 350 5.15 10.33 9.51
N ARG A 351 5.22 11.09 8.43
CA ARG A 351 4.80 12.49 8.42
C ARG A 351 3.30 12.62 8.67
N ILE A 352 2.92 13.57 9.49
CA ILE A 352 1.53 14.00 9.72
C ILE A 352 1.33 15.33 9.00
N TYR A 353 0.23 15.44 8.24
CA TYR A 353 -0.19 16.66 7.57
C TYR A 353 -1.62 16.99 8.00
N GLU A 354 -1.85 18.12 8.64
CA GLU A 354 -3.15 18.53 9.22
C GLU A 354 -3.88 17.39 9.98
N GLY A 355 -3.10 16.58 10.70
CA GLY A 355 -3.63 15.42 11.45
C GLY A 355 -3.82 14.14 10.62
N VAL A 356 -3.71 14.20 9.30
CA VAL A 356 -3.72 13.04 8.41
C VAL A 356 -2.36 12.36 8.45
N ARG A 357 -2.32 11.05 8.70
CA ARG A 357 -1.08 10.28 8.65
C ARG A 357 -0.74 9.86 7.23
N LEU A 358 0.42 10.31 6.74
CA LEU A 358 0.91 10.01 5.40
C LEU A 358 1.76 8.74 5.40
N ILE A 359 1.37 7.75 4.59
CA ILE A 359 2.08 6.48 4.42
C ILE A 359 2.62 6.45 2.98
N THR A 360 3.93 6.59 2.83
CA THR A 360 4.56 6.52 1.50
C THR A 360 4.81 5.07 1.09
N ILE A 361 4.26 4.68 -0.05
CA ILE A 361 4.48 3.38 -0.68
C ILE A 361 5.62 3.50 -1.69
N PRO A 362 6.71 2.74 -1.53
CA PRO A 362 7.81 2.75 -2.48
C PRO A 362 7.35 2.17 -3.83
N THR A 363 7.76 2.82 -4.92
CA THR A 363 7.42 2.44 -6.29
C THR A 363 8.61 2.59 -7.23
N PHE A 364 8.52 2.07 -8.46
CA PHE A 364 9.55 2.17 -9.48
C PHE A 364 9.46 3.49 -10.25
N HIS A 365 10.57 3.91 -10.87
CA HIS A 365 10.61 5.14 -11.68
C HIS A 365 9.87 5.03 -13.03
N ASN A 366 9.48 3.85 -13.46
CA ASN A 366 8.72 3.65 -14.72
C ASN A 366 7.26 4.07 -14.54
N SER A 367 6.80 5.05 -15.32
CA SER A 367 5.48 5.69 -15.17
C SER A 367 4.28 4.74 -15.24
N SER A 368 4.32 3.74 -16.11
CA SER A 368 3.19 2.80 -16.31
C SER A 368 3.12 1.74 -15.20
N LEU A 369 4.26 1.16 -14.81
CA LEU A 369 4.35 0.16 -13.76
C LEU A 369 4.17 0.77 -12.35
N ASN A 370 4.55 2.03 -12.18
CA ASN A 370 4.44 2.74 -10.90
C ASN A 370 3.02 2.69 -10.34
N ALA A 371 2.00 3.01 -11.15
CA ALA A 371 0.61 3.04 -10.72
C ALA A 371 0.08 1.66 -10.30
N VAL A 372 0.44 0.61 -11.04
CA VAL A 372 -0.02 -0.77 -10.76
C VAL A 372 0.65 -1.30 -9.49
N VAL A 373 1.97 -1.14 -9.38
CA VAL A 373 2.74 -1.59 -8.21
C VAL A 373 2.30 -0.84 -6.95
N TYR A 374 2.11 0.47 -7.05
CA TYR A 374 1.56 1.25 -5.95
C TYR A 374 0.19 0.71 -5.51
N SER A 375 -0.74 0.53 -6.44
CA SER A 375 -2.10 0.08 -6.13
C SER A 375 -2.10 -1.28 -5.44
N PHE A 376 -1.25 -2.19 -5.90
CA PHE A 376 -1.10 -3.51 -5.30
C PHE A 376 -0.51 -3.43 -3.88
N LEU A 377 0.64 -2.78 -3.72
CA LEU A 377 1.32 -2.69 -2.43
C LEU A 377 0.51 -1.91 -1.39
N ALA A 378 -0.10 -0.77 -1.79
CA ALA A 378 -0.98 0.00 -0.91
C ALA A 378 -2.16 -0.84 -0.44
N THR A 379 -2.79 -1.60 -1.35
CA THR A 379 -3.91 -2.50 -1.03
C THR A 379 -3.49 -3.59 -0.05
N ILE A 380 -2.35 -4.24 -0.26
CA ILE A 380 -1.85 -5.28 0.65
C ILE A 380 -1.60 -4.71 2.05
N VAL A 381 -0.88 -3.57 2.14
CA VAL A 381 -0.56 -2.94 3.42
C VAL A 381 -1.82 -2.48 4.15
N ALA A 382 -2.75 -1.83 3.43
CA ALA A 382 -4.01 -1.37 4.01
C ALA A 382 -4.91 -2.54 4.44
N THR A 383 -4.98 -3.61 3.64
CA THR A 383 -5.73 -4.83 3.97
C THR A 383 -5.17 -5.50 5.23
N ALA A 384 -3.86 -5.68 5.30
CA ALA A 384 -3.19 -6.25 6.48
C ALA A 384 -3.48 -5.42 7.73
N LYS A 385 -3.42 -4.08 7.63
CA LYS A 385 -3.73 -3.18 8.74
C LYS A 385 -5.21 -3.22 9.12
N ALA A 386 -6.13 -3.31 8.16
CA ALA A 386 -7.57 -3.44 8.43
C ALA A 386 -7.89 -4.75 9.18
N LEU A 387 -7.22 -5.85 8.82
CA LEU A 387 -7.36 -7.14 9.51
C LEU A 387 -6.94 -7.07 10.98
N ALA A 388 -5.95 -6.24 11.28
CA ALA A 388 -5.53 -5.96 12.66
C ALA A 388 -6.45 -5.00 13.42
N GLY A 389 -7.58 -4.59 12.83
CA GLY A 389 -8.49 -3.59 13.43
C GLY A 389 -8.01 -2.15 13.29
N GLY A 390 -7.07 -1.90 12.39
CA GLY A 390 -6.50 -0.59 12.11
C GLY A 390 -7.37 0.29 11.20
N TYR A 391 -8.32 -0.30 10.44
CA TYR A 391 -9.27 0.43 9.60
C TYR A 391 -10.67 -0.15 9.68
N ASP A 392 -11.65 0.75 9.64
CA ASP A 392 -13.08 0.42 9.51
C ASP A 392 -13.51 0.38 8.05
N VAL A 393 -12.88 1.21 7.20
CA VAL A 393 -13.15 1.33 5.77
C VAL A 393 -11.86 1.60 4.98
N LEU A 394 -11.79 1.02 3.77
CA LEU A 394 -10.80 1.37 2.75
C LEU A 394 -11.52 2.12 1.63
N HIS A 395 -11.10 3.35 1.35
CA HIS A 395 -11.65 4.18 0.29
C HIS A 395 -10.66 4.27 -0.88
N TYR A 396 -11.08 3.79 -2.03
CA TYR A 396 -10.31 3.79 -3.27
C TYR A 396 -10.75 4.93 -4.17
N HIS A 397 -9.79 5.66 -4.72
CA HIS A 397 -10.01 6.76 -5.66
C HIS A 397 -9.48 6.39 -7.03
N ALA A 398 -10.26 6.64 -8.08
CA ALA A 398 -10.02 6.33 -9.49
C ALA A 398 -10.10 4.82 -9.86
N GLU A 399 -10.30 4.54 -11.15
CA GLU A 399 -10.53 3.19 -11.69
C GLU A 399 -9.31 2.27 -11.56
N GLY A 400 -8.10 2.79 -11.82
CA GLY A 400 -6.89 1.98 -11.80
C GLY A 400 -6.65 1.24 -10.48
N PRO A 401 -6.62 1.91 -9.32
CA PRO A 401 -6.50 1.27 -8.02
C PRO A 401 -7.66 0.33 -7.68
N CYS A 402 -8.86 0.58 -8.22
CA CYS A 402 -10.03 -0.27 -8.01
C CYS A 402 -9.85 -1.70 -8.54
N MET A 403 -8.91 -1.94 -9.45
CA MET A 403 -8.57 -3.28 -9.91
C MET A 403 -8.17 -4.22 -8.76
N MET A 404 -7.70 -3.69 -7.62
CA MET A 404 -7.26 -4.46 -6.46
C MET A 404 -8.35 -4.62 -5.38
N LEU A 405 -9.57 -4.09 -5.57
CA LEU A 405 -10.65 -4.10 -4.58
C LEU A 405 -11.07 -5.49 -4.12
N TRP A 406 -10.96 -6.50 -4.98
CA TRP A 406 -11.32 -7.87 -4.64
C TRP A 406 -10.47 -8.41 -3.48
N ILE A 407 -9.23 -7.93 -3.30
CA ILE A 407 -8.33 -8.38 -2.23
C ILE A 407 -8.92 -8.08 -0.84
N PRO A 408 -9.21 -6.84 -0.42
CA PRO A 408 -9.84 -6.58 0.87
C PRO A 408 -11.25 -7.17 0.97
N LYS A 409 -11.98 -7.33 -0.14
CA LYS A 409 -13.31 -7.94 -0.13
C LYS A 409 -13.30 -9.42 0.21
N LEU A 410 -12.27 -10.16 -0.19
CA LEU A 410 -12.07 -11.54 0.28
C LEU A 410 -12.07 -11.64 1.82
N PHE A 411 -11.67 -10.58 2.51
CA PHE A 411 -11.61 -10.50 3.97
C PHE A 411 -12.86 -9.88 4.61
N GLY A 412 -13.87 -9.54 3.81
CA GLY A 412 -15.09 -8.88 4.30
C GLY A 412 -14.83 -7.48 4.87
N ILE A 413 -13.75 -6.81 4.44
CA ILE A 413 -13.46 -5.43 4.78
C ILE A 413 -14.44 -4.53 4.02
N HIS A 414 -14.90 -3.46 4.67
CA HIS A 414 -15.77 -2.47 4.03
C HIS A 414 -14.94 -1.62 3.05
N VAL A 415 -15.39 -1.56 1.80
CA VAL A 415 -14.67 -0.90 0.71
C VAL A 415 -15.60 0.06 0.00
N VAL A 416 -15.18 1.32 -0.11
CA VAL A 416 -15.84 2.36 -0.89
C VAL A 416 -14.94 2.74 -2.07
N ALA A 417 -15.52 2.99 -3.22
CA ALA A 417 -14.81 3.45 -4.41
C ALA A 417 -15.39 4.79 -4.88
N THR A 418 -14.53 5.78 -5.18
CA THR A 418 -14.92 7.00 -5.91
C THR A 418 -14.37 6.95 -7.33
N ILE A 419 -15.29 7.01 -8.30
CA ILE A 419 -14.98 7.10 -9.73
C ILE A 419 -15.01 8.57 -10.13
N HIS A 420 -13.82 9.10 -10.45
CA HIS A 420 -13.64 10.52 -10.76
C HIS A 420 -13.97 10.89 -12.21
N GLY A 421 -14.37 9.94 -13.01
CA GLY A 421 -14.70 10.04 -14.44
C GLY A 421 -14.31 8.75 -15.14
N LEU A 422 -14.70 8.60 -16.39
CA LEU A 422 -14.39 7.40 -17.20
C LEU A 422 -12.96 7.55 -17.78
N ASP A 423 -11.94 7.32 -16.96
CA ASP A 423 -10.54 7.56 -17.30
C ASP A 423 -10.06 6.75 -18.52
N TRP A 424 -10.66 5.60 -18.80
CA TRP A 424 -10.32 4.76 -19.95
C TRP A 424 -10.65 5.40 -21.31
N GLN A 425 -11.52 6.42 -21.35
CA GLN A 425 -11.87 7.19 -22.55
C GLN A 425 -10.81 8.23 -22.94
N ARG A 426 -9.87 8.53 -22.06
CA ARG A 426 -8.85 9.58 -22.28
C ARG A 426 -7.82 9.12 -23.29
N ALA A 427 -7.54 9.96 -24.30
CA ALA A 427 -6.63 9.68 -25.42
C ALA A 427 -5.19 9.29 -25.01
N LYS A 428 -4.73 9.74 -23.82
CA LYS A 428 -3.38 9.46 -23.33
C LYS A 428 -3.10 7.99 -23.00
N TRP A 429 -4.15 7.15 -22.89
CA TRP A 429 -4.00 5.75 -22.55
C TRP A 429 -3.96 4.89 -23.83
N GLY A 430 -2.87 4.15 -24.01
CA GLY A 430 -2.84 3.12 -25.07
C GLY A 430 -3.83 1.99 -24.77
N ASN A 431 -4.13 1.16 -25.79
CA ASN A 431 -5.13 0.08 -25.73
C ASN A 431 -5.00 -0.84 -24.49
N PHE A 432 -3.79 -1.13 -24.05
CA PHE A 432 -3.55 -1.97 -22.87
C PHE A 432 -3.96 -1.27 -21.58
N ALA A 433 -3.56 -0.01 -21.39
CA ALA A 433 -3.88 0.77 -20.20
C ALA A 433 -5.40 1.04 -20.09
N SER A 434 -6.06 1.36 -21.21
CA SER A 434 -7.52 1.51 -21.25
C SER A 434 -8.26 0.23 -20.87
N LYS A 435 -7.79 -0.95 -21.33
CA LYS A 435 -8.36 -2.25 -20.93
C LYS A 435 -8.17 -2.50 -19.42
N MET A 436 -7.02 -2.13 -18.85
CA MET A 436 -6.78 -2.25 -17.41
C MET A 436 -7.67 -1.32 -16.58
N LEU A 437 -7.85 -0.07 -17.01
CA LEU A 437 -8.76 0.88 -16.35
C LEU A 437 -10.20 0.37 -16.39
N LYS A 438 -10.66 -0.10 -17.52
CA LYS A 438 -11.99 -0.71 -17.67
C LYS A 438 -12.16 -1.98 -16.84
N GLN A 439 -11.10 -2.76 -16.64
CA GLN A 439 -11.12 -3.88 -15.71
C GLN A 439 -11.22 -3.42 -14.25
N GLY A 440 -10.58 -2.30 -13.89
CA GLY A 440 -10.70 -1.68 -12.55
C GLY A 440 -12.12 -1.19 -12.28
N GLU A 441 -12.75 -0.53 -13.26
CA GLU A 441 -14.15 -0.10 -13.22
C GLU A 441 -15.09 -1.29 -12.99
N LYS A 442 -14.93 -2.37 -13.78
CA LYS A 442 -15.69 -3.61 -13.63
C LYS A 442 -15.49 -4.27 -12.27
N THR A 443 -14.29 -4.19 -11.73
CA THR A 443 -13.97 -4.72 -10.39
C THR A 443 -14.63 -3.87 -9.30
N ALA A 444 -14.66 -2.55 -9.46
CA ALA A 444 -15.40 -1.66 -8.58
C ALA A 444 -16.91 -1.99 -8.60
N ALA A 445 -17.50 -2.09 -9.79
CA ALA A 445 -18.92 -2.42 -9.97
C ALA A 445 -19.30 -3.74 -9.28
N ARG A 446 -18.43 -4.75 -9.29
CA ARG A 446 -18.68 -6.08 -8.72
C ARG A 446 -18.39 -6.20 -7.23
N HIS A 447 -17.39 -5.50 -6.72
CA HIS A 447 -16.80 -5.80 -5.41
C HIS A 447 -16.87 -4.66 -4.40
N ALA A 448 -17.03 -3.38 -4.81
CA ALA A 448 -17.18 -2.31 -3.86
C ALA A 448 -18.52 -2.45 -3.08
N ASP A 449 -18.51 -2.11 -1.79
CA ASP A 449 -19.75 -2.03 -1.01
C ASP A 449 -20.58 -0.84 -1.50
N GLU A 450 -19.92 0.32 -1.62
CA GLU A 450 -20.52 1.55 -2.12
C GLU A 450 -19.64 2.17 -3.20
N ILE A 451 -20.27 2.76 -4.21
CA ILE A 451 -19.59 3.46 -5.30
C ILE A 451 -20.09 4.90 -5.33
N ILE A 452 -19.15 5.84 -5.22
CA ILE A 452 -19.40 7.28 -5.37
C ILE A 452 -19.05 7.68 -6.81
N VAL A 453 -19.94 8.41 -7.46
CA VAL A 453 -19.75 9.02 -8.76
C VAL A 453 -19.96 10.51 -8.71
N LEU A 454 -19.27 11.29 -9.54
CA LEU A 454 -19.23 12.75 -9.48
C LEU A 454 -20.20 13.44 -10.41
N SER A 455 -20.79 12.72 -11.38
CA SER A 455 -21.78 13.24 -12.33
C SER A 455 -22.94 12.26 -12.50
N LYS A 456 -24.09 12.77 -12.89
CA LYS A 456 -25.28 11.96 -13.18
C LYS A 456 -25.09 11.08 -14.40
N ASN A 457 -24.38 11.59 -15.40
CA ASN A 457 -24.03 10.83 -16.60
C ASN A 457 -23.24 9.54 -16.26
N VAL A 458 -22.26 9.63 -15.35
CA VAL A 458 -21.52 8.43 -14.88
C VAL A 458 -22.41 7.53 -14.02
N GLN A 459 -23.38 8.08 -13.28
CA GLN A 459 -24.36 7.30 -12.53
C GLN A 459 -25.24 6.45 -13.45
N GLU A 460 -25.77 7.05 -14.51
CA GLU A 460 -26.58 6.38 -15.54
C GLU A 460 -25.75 5.32 -16.26
N TYR A 461 -24.53 5.64 -16.66
CA TYR A 461 -23.60 4.70 -17.28
C TYR A 461 -23.35 3.44 -16.41
N PHE A 462 -23.15 3.58 -15.11
CA PHE A 462 -22.97 2.42 -14.22
C PHE A 462 -24.26 1.60 -14.08
N GLN A 463 -25.41 2.26 -14.08
CA GLN A 463 -26.70 1.58 -14.03
C GLN A 463 -26.96 0.79 -15.32
N GLU A 464 -26.69 1.37 -16.49
CA GLU A 464 -26.92 0.75 -17.78
C GLU A 464 -25.91 -0.37 -18.08
N THR A 465 -24.61 -0.11 -17.82
CA THR A 465 -23.52 -1.03 -18.20
C THR A 465 -23.36 -2.18 -17.24
N TYR A 466 -23.53 -1.94 -15.94
CA TYR A 466 -23.23 -2.90 -14.88
C TYR A 466 -24.45 -3.28 -14.04
N GLN A 467 -25.61 -2.66 -14.27
CA GLN A 467 -26.81 -2.76 -13.41
C GLN A 467 -26.47 -2.51 -11.94
N ARG A 468 -25.56 -1.55 -11.72
CA ARG A 468 -25.00 -1.22 -10.41
C ARG A 468 -25.47 0.14 -9.96
N HIS A 469 -26.19 0.17 -8.83
CA HIS A 469 -26.54 1.41 -8.17
C HIS A 469 -25.28 2.09 -7.62
N THR A 470 -25.16 3.40 -7.87
CA THR A 470 -24.08 4.26 -7.38
C THR A 470 -24.64 5.46 -6.68
N VAL A 471 -23.85 6.09 -5.79
CA VAL A 471 -24.26 7.28 -5.05
C VAL A 471 -23.62 8.51 -5.67
N TYR A 472 -24.46 9.43 -6.16
CA TYR A 472 -24.01 10.71 -6.68
C TYR A 472 -23.57 11.62 -5.54
N ILE A 473 -22.27 11.88 -5.40
CA ILE A 473 -21.68 12.84 -4.47
C ILE A 473 -20.67 13.67 -5.28
N PRO A 474 -21.03 14.89 -5.70
CA PRO A 474 -20.14 15.74 -6.48
C PRO A 474 -18.96 16.23 -5.65
N ASN A 475 -17.95 16.81 -6.31
CA ASN A 475 -16.87 17.50 -5.61
C ASN A 475 -17.42 18.75 -4.91
N GLY A 476 -16.76 19.13 -3.82
CA GLY A 476 -17.08 20.35 -3.10
C GLY A 476 -16.21 21.53 -3.53
N ILE A 477 -16.60 22.70 -3.09
CA ILE A 477 -15.81 23.92 -3.18
C ILE A 477 -15.97 24.73 -1.87
N SER A 478 -14.96 25.51 -1.51
CA SER A 478 -15.02 26.50 -0.44
C SER A 478 -15.11 27.88 -1.04
N ARG A 479 -15.79 28.81 -0.38
CA ARG A 479 -15.81 30.21 -0.82
C ARG A 479 -14.44 30.81 -0.64
N PRO A 480 -13.77 31.26 -1.71
CA PRO A 480 -12.41 31.83 -1.63
C PRO A 480 -12.45 33.28 -1.15
N GLN A 481 -11.26 33.81 -0.84
CA GLN A 481 -11.06 35.24 -0.67
C GLN A 481 -10.62 35.85 -2.00
N HIS A 482 -11.27 36.94 -2.39
CA HIS A 482 -10.85 37.72 -3.56
C HIS A 482 -9.47 38.37 -3.31
N ARG A 483 -8.61 38.40 -4.34
CA ARG A 483 -7.27 38.99 -4.32
C ARG A 483 -7.15 40.02 -5.42
N GLU A 484 -6.58 41.16 -5.09
CA GLU A 484 -6.16 42.17 -6.10
C GLU A 484 -5.03 41.62 -6.97
N ALA A 485 -4.93 42.11 -8.19
CA ALA A 485 -3.87 41.76 -9.12
C ALA A 485 -2.54 42.43 -8.70
N ASP A 486 -1.66 41.67 -8.06
CA ASP A 486 -0.34 42.11 -7.57
C ASP A 486 0.76 41.27 -8.21
N LEU A 487 0.88 40.00 -7.84
CA LEU A 487 1.88 39.09 -8.40
C LEU A 487 1.69 38.85 -9.90
N ILE A 488 0.42 38.72 -10.34
CA ILE A 488 0.14 38.51 -11.77
C ILE A 488 0.39 39.76 -12.63
N GLN A 489 0.24 40.94 -12.05
CA GLN A 489 0.61 42.19 -12.70
C GLN A 489 2.12 42.29 -12.84
N GLU A 490 2.87 42.05 -11.74
CA GLU A 490 4.35 42.14 -11.75
C GLU A 490 4.97 41.12 -12.73
N ARG A 491 4.49 39.87 -12.72
CA ARG A 491 5.10 38.77 -13.51
C ARG A 491 4.65 38.68 -14.96
N PHE A 492 3.39 39.02 -15.23
CA PHE A 492 2.75 38.77 -16.53
C PHE A 492 2.07 39.98 -17.12
N GLY A 493 2.07 41.12 -16.43
CA GLY A 493 1.41 42.33 -16.87
C GLY A 493 -0.10 42.13 -17.05
N LEU A 494 -0.76 41.43 -16.10
CA LEU A 494 -2.18 41.15 -16.12
C LEU A 494 -2.92 42.08 -15.15
N GLU A 495 -4.02 42.66 -15.63
CA GLU A 495 -4.89 43.56 -14.87
C GLU A 495 -6.27 42.93 -14.67
N GLU A 496 -7.04 43.45 -13.72
CA GLU A 496 -8.42 43.06 -13.47
C GLU A 496 -9.24 43.18 -14.75
N ASP A 497 -10.07 42.18 -15.03
CA ASP A 497 -10.91 42.10 -16.25
C ASP A 497 -10.13 42.15 -17.57
N GLY A 498 -8.81 42.11 -17.54
CA GLY A 498 -7.94 42.26 -18.73
C GLY A 498 -7.71 40.97 -19.54
N TYR A 499 -8.21 39.83 -19.09
CA TYR A 499 -7.87 38.56 -19.73
C TYR A 499 -8.97 37.48 -19.67
N ILE A 500 -8.87 36.57 -20.62
CA ILE A 500 -9.59 35.29 -20.66
C ILE A 500 -8.70 34.23 -20.04
N LEU A 501 -9.18 33.47 -19.05
CA LEU A 501 -8.41 32.48 -18.33
C LEU A 501 -8.77 31.05 -18.78
N PHE A 502 -7.77 30.30 -19.18
CA PHE A 502 -7.79 28.84 -19.23
C PHE A 502 -6.91 28.28 -18.11
N LEU A 503 -7.46 27.44 -17.26
CA LEU A 503 -6.69 26.81 -16.18
C LEU A 503 -7.03 25.32 -16.08
N ALA A 504 -6.13 24.48 -16.58
CA ALA A 504 -6.20 23.02 -16.54
C ALA A 504 -4.82 22.39 -16.82
N ARG A 505 -4.73 21.07 -16.72
CA ARG A 505 -3.58 20.35 -17.27
C ARG A 505 -3.54 20.52 -18.78
N ILE A 506 -2.37 20.78 -19.32
CA ILE A 506 -2.19 20.95 -20.77
C ILE A 506 -2.07 19.54 -21.41
N VAL A 507 -3.22 19.01 -21.81
CA VAL A 507 -3.40 17.71 -22.49
C VAL A 507 -4.48 17.83 -23.56
N PRO A 508 -4.45 17.04 -24.63
CA PRO A 508 -5.37 17.18 -25.77
C PRO A 508 -6.85 17.20 -25.37
N GLU A 509 -7.26 16.30 -24.48
CA GLU A 509 -8.65 16.17 -24.03
C GLU A 509 -9.20 17.41 -23.28
N LYS A 510 -8.36 18.38 -22.94
CA LYS A 510 -8.78 19.67 -22.38
C LYS A 510 -9.12 20.72 -23.44
N GLY A 511 -8.94 20.41 -24.71
CA GLY A 511 -9.38 21.22 -25.83
C GLY A 511 -8.72 22.59 -25.99
N LEU A 512 -7.54 22.80 -25.38
CA LEU A 512 -6.83 24.08 -25.41
C LEU A 512 -6.55 24.55 -26.84
N HIS A 513 -6.30 23.64 -27.77
CA HIS A 513 -6.10 23.95 -29.19
C HIS A 513 -7.34 24.61 -29.82
N TYR A 514 -8.57 24.17 -29.48
CA TYR A 514 -9.78 24.84 -29.96
C TYR A 514 -9.87 26.28 -29.49
N LEU A 515 -9.50 26.51 -28.22
CA LEU A 515 -9.51 27.88 -27.64
C LEU A 515 -8.47 28.79 -28.32
N ILE A 516 -7.26 28.29 -28.50
CA ILE A 516 -6.19 29.08 -29.15
C ILE A 516 -6.57 29.41 -30.59
N ASP A 517 -7.09 28.44 -31.35
CA ASP A 517 -7.51 28.61 -32.73
C ASP A 517 -8.69 29.60 -32.84
N ALA A 518 -9.66 29.54 -31.97
CA ALA A 518 -10.75 30.49 -31.89
C ALA A 518 -10.24 31.90 -31.52
N TYR A 519 -9.42 31.98 -30.45
CA TYR A 519 -8.93 33.26 -29.92
C TYR A 519 -8.05 34.05 -30.92
N ARG A 520 -7.18 33.38 -31.65
CA ARG A 520 -6.32 34.04 -32.67
C ARG A 520 -7.10 34.73 -33.77
N GLN A 521 -8.34 34.38 -34.00
CA GLN A 521 -9.24 34.96 -34.99
C GLN A 521 -10.09 36.11 -34.42
N LEU A 522 -9.95 36.41 -33.10
CA LEU A 522 -10.69 37.53 -32.47
C LEU A 522 -9.92 38.81 -32.54
N ASP A 523 -10.67 39.90 -32.73
CA ASP A 523 -10.17 41.26 -32.57
C ASP A 523 -10.45 41.71 -31.14
N THR A 524 -9.43 41.61 -30.28
CA THR A 524 -9.54 41.94 -28.86
C THR A 524 -8.22 42.28 -28.22
N GLU A 525 -8.22 43.26 -27.32
CA GLU A 525 -7.09 43.62 -26.45
C GLU A 525 -6.97 42.73 -25.20
N LYS A 526 -8.01 41.96 -24.86
CA LYS A 526 -7.97 41.05 -23.71
C LYS A 526 -7.02 39.90 -23.96
N LYS A 527 -6.06 39.70 -23.07
CA LYS A 527 -5.06 38.62 -23.18
C LYS A 527 -5.72 37.22 -23.02
N LEU A 528 -5.16 36.21 -23.64
CA LEU A 528 -5.47 34.81 -23.33
C LEU A 528 -4.40 34.28 -22.37
N VAL A 529 -4.79 33.98 -21.15
CA VAL A 529 -3.91 33.41 -20.11
C VAL A 529 -4.11 31.91 -20.02
N ILE A 530 -3.03 31.16 -20.24
CA ILE A 530 -3.00 29.72 -20.18
C ILE A 530 -2.18 29.30 -18.97
N ALA A 531 -2.86 28.83 -17.94
CA ALA A 531 -2.24 28.37 -16.69
C ALA A 531 -2.35 26.86 -16.56
N GLY A 532 -1.23 26.20 -16.32
CA GLY A 532 -1.17 24.76 -16.11
C GLY A 532 0.14 24.11 -16.50
N GLY A 533 0.31 22.87 -16.08
CA GLY A 533 1.49 22.06 -16.39
C GLY A 533 1.18 20.92 -17.35
N CYS A 534 2.22 20.43 -18.03
CA CYS A 534 2.15 19.23 -18.85
C CYS A 534 2.29 17.98 -17.98
N SER A 535 1.49 16.96 -18.26
CA SER A 535 1.59 15.63 -17.65
C SER A 535 1.47 14.56 -18.74
N HIS A 536 2.59 13.94 -19.09
CA HIS A 536 2.66 12.86 -20.09
C HIS A 536 2.30 13.22 -21.56
N SER A 537 2.35 14.49 -21.94
CA SER A 537 2.01 14.98 -23.28
C SER A 537 3.00 16.08 -23.71
N GLN A 538 4.31 15.78 -23.64
CA GLN A 538 5.35 16.76 -23.92
C GLN A 538 5.26 17.31 -25.36
N GLU A 539 5.01 16.45 -26.34
CA GLU A 539 4.85 16.85 -27.75
C GLU A 539 3.73 17.87 -27.92
N TYR A 540 2.57 17.63 -27.30
CA TYR A 540 1.45 18.57 -27.34
C TYR A 540 1.79 19.89 -26.65
N MET A 541 2.50 19.84 -25.51
CA MET A 541 2.96 21.06 -24.83
C MET A 541 3.93 21.88 -25.71
N ASP A 542 4.82 21.22 -26.42
CA ASP A 542 5.80 21.88 -27.28
C ASP A 542 5.12 22.47 -28.55
N GLU A 543 4.06 21.82 -29.03
CA GLU A 543 3.18 22.38 -30.06
C GLU A 543 2.47 23.65 -29.58
N ILE A 544 1.82 23.59 -28.41
CA ILE A 544 1.15 24.73 -27.79
C ILE A 544 2.14 25.90 -27.61
N ARG A 545 3.35 25.65 -27.10
CA ARG A 545 4.40 26.69 -26.95
C ARG A 545 4.77 27.37 -28.28
N ARG A 546 4.91 26.56 -29.34
CA ARG A 546 5.21 27.11 -30.68
C ARG A 546 4.10 27.99 -31.20
N ILE A 547 2.84 27.59 -31.02
CA ILE A 547 1.68 28.40 -31.46
C ILE A 547 1.59 29.67 -30.62
N CYS A 548 1.71 29.62 -29.30
CA CYS A 548 1.64 30.78 -28.43
C CYS A 548 2.76 31.79 -28.69
N ALA A 549 3.95 31.35 -29.08
CA ALA A 549 5.07 32.23 -29.41
C ALA A 549 4.81 33.13 -30.63
N THR A 550 3.79 32.83 -31.45
CA THR A 550 3.42 33.62 -32.61
C THR A 550 2.38 34.71 -32.35
N ASP A 551 1.79 34.78 -31.15
CA ASP A 551 0.80 35.77 -30.75
C ASP A 551 1.12 36.33 -29.35
N HIS A 552 1.57 37.59 -29.27
CA HIS A 552 1.98 38.23 -28.01
C HIS A 552 0.83 38.47 -27.02
N ARG A 553 -0.41 38.31 -27.44
CA ARG A 553 -1.59 38.41 -26.56
C ARG A 553 -1.80 37.11 -25.75
N ILE A 554 -1.09 36.01 -26.06
CA ILE A 554 -1.20 34.75 -25.36
C ILE A 554 -0.09 34.62 -24.31
N VAL A 555 -0.47 34.48 -23.06
CA VAL A 555 0.45 34.38 -21.92
C VAL A 555 0.42 32.95 -21.35
N LEU A 556 1.58 32.28 -21.38
CA LEU A 556 1.79 30.97 -20.75
C LEU A 556 2.41 31.18 -19.37
N THR A 557 1.65 30.94 -18.29
CA THR A 557 2.16 31.10 -16.91
C THR A 557 2.92 29.86 -16.41
N GLY A 558 2.69 28.71 -17.02
CA GLY A 558 3.12 27.41 -16.48
C GLY A 558 2.24 26.97 -15.30
N PHE A 559 2.78 26.07 -14.45
CA PHE A 559 2.06 25.61 -13.27
C PHE A 559 2.09 26.66 -12.17
N VAL A 560 0.91 27.10 -11.74
CA VAL A 560 0.70 28.13 -10.70
C VAL A 560 0.01 27.53 -9.47
N GLN A 561 0.27 28.10 -8.30
CA GLN A 561 -0.35 27.69 -7.02
C GLN A 561 -0.30 28.84 -5.99
N GLY A 562 -1.05 28.65 -4.89
CA GLY A 562 -1.10 29.64 -3.80
C GLY A 562 -1.65 30.99 -4.27
N ARG A 563 -1.06 32.10 -3.79
CA ARG A 563 -1.55 33.44 -4.03
C ARG A 563 -1.66 33.81 -5.52
N GLU A 564 -0.70 33.41 -6.33
CA GLU A 564 -0.70 33.64 -7.78
C GLU A 564 -1.92 32.97 -8.47
N LEU A 565 -2.28 31.75 -8.05
CA LEU A 565 -3.50 31.06 -8.52
C LEU A 565 -4.76 31.79 -8.06
N GLU A 566 -4.80 32.25 -6.81
CA GLU A 566 -5.93 33.01 -6.25
C GLU A 566 -6.14 34.32 -7.03
N GLU A 567 -5.06 35.04 -7.34
CA GLU A 567 -5.12 36.27 -8.13
C GLU A 567 -5.59 36.02 -9.56
N LEU A 568 -5.14 34.93 -10.22
CA LEU A 568 -5.57 34.58 -11.57
C LEU A 568 -7.08 34.30 -11.65
N TYR A 569 -7.66 33.63 -10.66
CA TYR A 569 -9.12 33.45 -10.62
C TYR A 569 -9.86 34.73 -10.24
N SER A 570 -9.32 35.54 -9.34
CA SER A 570 -10.00 36.73 -8.83
C SER A 570 -10.19 37.83 -9.88
N ASN A 571 -9.27 37.93 -10.85
CA ASN A 571 -9.18 39.05 -11.77
C ASN A 571 -9.49 38.67 -13.23
N ALA A 572 -9.91 37.44 -13.49
CA ALA A 572 -10.24 36.99 -14.85
C ALA A 572 -11.59 37.55 -15.31
N TRP A 573 -11.64 38.12 -16.50
CA TRP A 573 -12.88 38.57 -17.15
C TRP A 573 -13.81 37.42 -17.51
N LEU A 574 -13.24 36.31 -18.05
CA LEU A 574 -13.97 35.12 -18.46
C LEU A 574 -13.10 33.89 -18.19
N PHE A 575 -13.68 32.84 -17.65
CA PHE A 575 -13.03 31.52 -17.59
C PHE A 575 -13.53 30.64 -18.73
N VAL A 576 -12.61 29.96 -19.44
CA VAL A 576 -12.96 29.09 -20.57
C VAL A 576 -12.43 27.68 -20.33
N LEU A 577 -13.31 26.68 -20.42
CA LEU A 577 -12.98 25.26 -20.31
C LEU A 577 -13.51 24.45 -21.50
N PRO A 578 -12.74 24.32 -22.59
CA PRO A 578 -13.18 23.69 -23.83
C PRO A 578 -12.97 22.18 -23.85
N SER A 579 -13.13 21.50 -22.73
CA SER A 579 -12.80 20.08 -22.55
C SER A 579 -13.74 19.16 -23.36
N ASP A 580 -13.15 18.12 -23.95
CA ASP A 580 -13.89 17.05 -24.60
C ASP A 580 -14.41 15.99 -23.63
N ILE A 581 -13.70 15.80 -22.50
CA ILE A 581 -14.00 14.79 -21.48
C ILE A 581 -13.68 15.35 -20.10
N GLU A 582 -14.65 15.25 -19.18
CA GLU A 582 -14.48 15.56 -17.78
C GLU A 582 -15.11 14.48 -16.89
N GLY A 583 -14.74 14.43 -15.63
CA GLY A 583 -15.54 13.75 -14.60
C GLY A 583 -16.34 14.80 -13.83
N MET A 584 -15.64 15.71 -13.20
CA MET A 584 -16.14 16.97 -12.64
C MET A 584 -14.92 17.88 -12.45
N ALA A 585 -14.85 18.94 -13.24
CA ALA A 585 -13.69 19.83 -13.27
C ALA A 585 -13.63 20.70 -12.02
N ILE A 586 -12.65 20.48 -11.15
CA ILE A 586 -12.42 21.32 -9.96
C ILE A 586 -12.11 22.77 -10.37
N SER A 587 -11.32 22.96 -11.45
CA SER A 587 -11.02 24.32 -11.93
C SER A 587 -12.26 25.11 -12.37
N LEU A 588 -13.31 24.42 -12.84
CA LEU A 588 -14.59 25.07 -13.15
C LEU A 588 -15.32 25.48 -11.84
N LEU A 589 -15.34 24.59 -10.83
CA LEU A 589 -15.89 24.92 -9.52
C LEU A 589 -15.13 26.10 -8.88
N GLU A 590 -13.81 26.07 -8.96
CA GLU A 590 -12.95 27.16 -8.46
C GLU A 590 -13.26 28.47 -9.21
N ALA A 591 -13.25 28.49 -10.53
CA ALA A 591 -13.56 29.68 -11.31
C ALA A 591 -14.90 30.29 -10.91
N MET A 592 -15.94 29.46 -10.86
CA MET A 592 -17.29 29.93 -10.45
C MET A 592 -17.30 30.43 -9.00
N SER A 593 -16.54 29.83 -8.09
CA SER A 593 -16.50 30.26 -6.68
C SER A 593 -15.85 31.64 -6.49
N TYR A 594 -14.93 32.02 -7.36
CA TYR A 594 -14.36 33.36 -7.42
C TYR A 594 -15.30 34.39 -8.08
N GLY A 595 -16.42 33.96 -8.64
CA GLY A 595 -17.39 34.83 -9.29
C GLY A 595 -17.16 34.96 -10.80
N ASN A 596 -16.32 34.14 -11.42
CA ASN A 596 -16.12 34.21 -12.85
C ASN A 596 -17.35 33.75 -13.63
N CYS A 597 -17.64 34.46 -14.74
CA CYS A 597 -18.44 33.90 -15.82
C CYS A 597 -17.65 32.78 -16.49
N CYS A 598 -18.32 31.65 -16.76
CA CYS A 598 -17.68 30.49 -17.38
C CYS A 598 -18.27 30.19 -18.74
N LEU A 599 -17.40 29.98 -19.75
CA LEU A 599 -17.76 29.44 -21.07
C LEU A 599 -17.16 28.03 -21.18
N VAL A 600 -18.00 27.02 -21.37
CA VAL A 600 -17.58 25.64 -21.37
C VAL A 600 -18.13 24.86 -22.57
N SER A 601 -17.51 23.75 -22.94
CA SER A 601 -18.11 22.82 -23.89
C SER A 601 -19.42 22.22 -23.36
N ASP A 602 -20.34 21.86 -24.22
CA ASP A 602 -21.70 21.39 -23.91
C ASP A 602 -21.75 19.92 -23.46
N ILE A 603 -20.64 19.38 -22.94
CA ILE A 603 -20.63 18.03 -22.37
C ILE A 603 -21.47 17.98 -21.09
N PRO A 604 -22.14 16.83 -20.79
CA PRO A 604 -23.02 16.70 -19.65
C PRO A 604 -22.39 17.11 -18.31
N GLU A 605 -21.14 16.76 -18.08
CA GLU A 605 -20.41 17.06 -16.85
C GLU A 605 -20.22 18.57 -16.63
N ASN A 606 -19.99 19.34 -17.67
CA ASN A 606 -19.85 20.79 -17.60
C ASN A 606 -21.19 21.49 -17.46
N THR A 607 -22.20 21.08 -18.26
CA THR A 607 -23.54 21.68 -18.23
C THR A 607 -24.24 21.43 -16.91
N GLU A 608 -24.01 20.25 -16.27
CA GLU A 608 -24.52 19.95 -14.93
C GLU A 608 -24.00 20.94 -13.87
N VAL A 609 -22.75 21.39 -14.02
CA VAL A 609 -22.11 22.32 -13.09
C VAL A 609 -22.60 23.76 -13.31
N ILE A 610 -22.47 24.28 -14.53
CA ILE A 610 -22.75 25.70 -14.78
C ILE A 610 -24.23 26.05 -14.79
N GLN A 611 -25.09 25.14 -15.23
CA GLN A 611 -26.54 25.36 -15.43
C GLN A 611 -26.83 26.70 -16.11
N GLN A 612 -27.63 27.59 -15.45
CA GLN A 612 -27.92 28.92 -15.97
C GLN A 612 -26.87 29.99 -15.66
N CYS A 613 -25.79 29.66 -14.91
CA CYS A 613 -24.76 30.61 -14.46
C CYS A 613 -23.53 30.70 -15.37
N GLY A 614 -23.60 30.14 -16.57
CA GLY A 614 -22.53 30.20 -17.57
C GLY A 614 -23.05 30.10 -18.98
N TYR A 615 -22.13 29.98 -19.93
CA TYR A 615 -22.40 29.81 -21.36
C TYR A 615 -21.81 28.50 -21.86
N THR A 616 -22.39 27.95 -22.93
CA THR A 616 -21.90 26.75 -23.59
C THR A 616 -21.60 26.99 -25.06
N PHE A 617 -20.71 26.22 -25.60
CA PHE A 617 -20.47 26.07 -27.02
C PHE A 617 -20.44 24.58 -27.39
N ARG A 618 -20.63 24.22 -28.65
CA ARG A 618 -20.64 22.84 -29.11
C ARG A 618 -19.25 22.21 -28.93
N LYS A 619 -19.19 21.08 -28.28
CA LYS A 619 -17.97 20.29 -28.07
C LYS A 619 -17.17 20.14 -29.34
N SER A 620 -15.84 20.32 -29.29
CA SER A 620 -14.88 20.20 -30.37
C SER A 620 -15.17 21.11 -31.58
N ASP A 621 -15.96 22.18 -31.43
CA ASP A 621 -16.33 23.13 -32.47
C ASP A 621 -15.69 24.50 -32.25
N THR A 622 -14.55 24.71 -32.93
CA THR A 622 -13.78 25.98 -32.85
C THR A 622 -14.59 27.16 -33.42
N ALA A 623 -15.42 26.94 -34.41
CA ALA A 623 -16.19 28.02 -35.02
C ALA A 623 -17.33 28.47 -34.09
N ASP A 624 -18.00 27.53 -33.42
CA ASP A 624 -19.01 27.88 -32.43
C ASP A 624 -18.39 28.54 -31.18
N LEU A 625 -17.23 28.05 -30.72
CA LEU A 625 -16.47 28.67 -29.63
C LEU A 625 -16.11 30.14 -29.98
N LYS A 626 -15.59 30.36 -31.20
CA LYS A 626 -15.29 31.72 -31.69
C LYS A 626 -16.53 32.60 -31.67
N ARG A 627 -17.65 32.12 -32.28
CA ARG A 627 -18.92 32.85 -32.34
C ARG A 627 -19.43 33.28 -30.97
N VAL A 628 -19.33 32.38 -29.94
CA VAL A 628 -19.76 32.71 -28.59
C VAL A 628 -18.80 33.70 -27.94
N LEU A 629 -17.49 33.56 -28.13
CA LEU A 629 -16.50 34.52 -27.61
C LEU A 629 -16.71 35.91 -28.20
N GLU A 630 -16.92 36.05 -29.54
CA GLU A 630 -17.22 37.33 -30.19
C GLU A 630 -18.45 37.98 -29.59
N LYS A 631 -19.54 37.23 -29.43
CA LYS A 631 -20.77 37.71 -28.81
C LYS A 631 -20.56 38.23 -27.39
N LEU A 632 -19.75 37.55 -26.58
CA LEU A 632 -19.45 37.96 -25.20
C LEU A 632 -18.56 39.20 -25.16
N LEU A 633 -17.63 39.33 -26.08
CA LEU A 633 -16.77 40.51 -26.22
C LEU A 633 -17.57 41.77 -26.65
N GLU A 634 -18.52 41.59 -27.56
CA GLU A 634 -19.43 42.65 -27.98
C GLU A 634 -20.42 43.08 -26.91
N HIS A 635 -20.79 42.13 -26.01
CA HIS A 635 -21.78 42.32 -24.98
C HIS A 635 -21.29 42.03 -23.56
N PRO A 636 -20.34 42.82 -23.03
CA PRO A 636 -19.68 42.54 -21.72
C PRO A 636 -20.65 42.47 -20.54
N LYS A 637 -21.83 43.12 -20.62
CA LYS A 637 -22.87 43.03 -19.58
C LYS A 637 -23.38 41.60 -19.39
N MET A 638 -23.39 40.77 -20.46
CA MET A 638 -23.77 39.35 -20.36
C MET A 638 -22.81 38.58 -19.47
N VAL A 639 -21.51 38.88 -19.55
CA VAL A 639 -20.48 38.28 -18.70
C VAL A 639 -20.70 38.68 -17.24
N GLN A 640 -20.88 39.97 -16.96
CA GLN A 640 -21.08 40.53 -15.63
C GLN A 640 -22.35 39.97 -14.94
N GLU A 641 -23.46 39.78 -15.67
CA GLU A 641 -24.69 39.22 -15.15
C GLU A 641 -24.51 37.78 -14.65
N LYS A 642 -23.78 36.93 -15.40
CA LYS A 642 -23.47 35.57 -15.00
C LYS A 642 -22.48 35.53 -13.85
N ALA A 643 -21.47 36.37 -13.90
CA ALA A 643 -20.44 36.51 -12.87
C ALA A 643 -21.04 36.79 -11.48
N LYS A 644 -21.99 37.74 -11.39
CA LYS A 644 -22.65 38.10 -10.15
C LYS A 644 -23.37 36.96 -9.44
N GLN A 645 -23.89 36.00 -10.18
CA GLN A 645 -24.67 34.85 -9.65
C GLN A 645 -23.81 33.62 -9.39
N SER A 646 -22.64 33.54 -10.04
CA SER A 646 -21.79 32.36 -10.12
C SER A 646 -21.32 31.87 -8.75
N ALA A 647 -20.75 32.76 -7.91
CA ALA A 647 -20.17 32.38 -6.62
C ALA A 647 -21.22 31.87 -5.63
N ASP A 648 -22.37 32.59 -5.50
CA ASP A 648 -23.44 32.18 -4.59
C ASP A 648 -24.11 30.89 -5.03
N PHE A 649 -24.34 30.74 -6.33
CA PHE A 649 -24.88 29.51 -6.89
C PHE A 649 -24.00 28.30 -6.60
N ILE A 650 -22.69 28.37 -6.94
CA ILE A 650 -21.81 27.22 -6.85
C ILE A 650 -21.48 26.84 -5.40
N CYS A 651 -21.20 27.83 -4.52
CA CYS A 651 -20.83 27.60 -3.12
C CYS A 651 -22.00 27.08 -2.27
N SER A 652 -23.26 27.45 -2.61
CA SER A 652 -24.42 26.90 -1.93
C SER A 652 -24.73 25.47 -2.31
N ARG A 653 -24.39 25.05 -3.54
CA ARG A 653 -24.73 23.73 -4.08
C ARG A 653 -23.64 22.67 -3.88
N TYR A 654 -22.39 23.07 -3.91
CA TYR A 654 -21.22 22.18 -3.89
C TYR A 654 -20.33 22.48 -2.68
N ASN A 655 -20.79 22.10 -1.50
CA ASN A 655 -20.09 22.36 -0.25
C ASN A 655 -19.31 21.15 0.22
N TRP A 656 -18.03 21.31 0.57
CA TRP A 656 -17.20 20.22 1.08
C TRP A 656 -17.75 19.56 2.35
N ASP A 657 -18.40 20.30 3.23
CA ASP A 657 -18.91 19.74 4.49
C ASP A 657 -20.07 18.77 4.22
N ASP A 658 -20.96 19.09 3.24
CA ASP A 658 -22.00 18.16 2.77
C ASP A 658 -21.38 16.92 2.09
N VAL A 659 -20.37 17.10 1.24
CA VAL A 659 -19.63 15.99 0.60
C VAL A 659 -19.03 15.05 1.64
N VAL A 660 -18.38 15.60 2.68
CA VAL A 660 -17.79 14.83 3.77
C VAL A 660 -18.87 14.09 4.57
N GLU A 661 -19.96 14.76 4.94
CA GLU A 661 -21.05 14.14 5.71
C GLU A 661 -21.67 12.97 4.94
N ARG A 662 -22.00 13.18 3.65
CA ARG A 662 -22.57 12.14 2.78
C ARG A 662 -21.61 10.98 2.59
N THR A 663 -20.33 11.24 2.43
CA THR A 663 -19.28 10.20 2.33
C THR A 663 -19.16 9.41 3.63
N LEU A 664 -19.16 10.08 4.79
CA LEU A 664 -19.11 9.41 6.10
C LEU A 664 -20.35 8.54 6.37
N LYS A 665 -21.53 8.89 5.84
CA LYS A 665 -22.72 8.02 5.90
C LYS A 665 -22.49 6.68 5.20
N LEU A 666 -21.79 6.67 4.06
CA LEU A 666 -21.46 5.45 3.32
C LEU A 666 -20.39 4.59 4.02
N TYR A 667 -19.53 5.20 4.83
CA TYR A 667 -18.54 4.46 5.63
C TYR A 667 -19.15 3.70 6.81
N ARG A 668 -20.32 4.13 7.28
CA ARG A 668 -21.07 3.43 8.32
C ARG A 668 -21.85 2.29 7.67
N ARG A 669 -21.51 1.03 8.00
CA ARG A 669 -22.27 -0.12 7.52
C ARG A 669 -23.72 0.00 7.95
N LYS A 670 -24.67 -0.07 7.01
CA LYS A 670 -26.08 -0.21 7.33
C LYS A 670 -26.26 -1.41 8.29
N SER A 671 -26.90 -1.18 9.43
CA SER A 671 -27.29 -2.30 10.29
C SER A 671 -28.40 -3.06 9.56
N LYS A 672 -28.35 -4.40 9.55
CA LYS A 672 -29.34 -5.27 8.89
C LYS A 672 -30.78 -5.15 9.42
N HIS A 673 -31.09 -4.10 10.15
CA HIS A 673 -32.41 -3.88 10.81
C HIS A 673 -33.15 -2.62 10.32
N GLU A 674 -32.65 -1.90 9.31
CA GLU A 674 -33.34 -0.71 8.82
C GLU A 674 -34.13 -0.91 7.50
N ASP A 675 -34.18 -2.15 6.96
CA ASP A 675 -34.93 -2.44 5.72
C ASP A 675 -36.38 -2.94 5.97
N THR A 676 -37.01 -2.64 7.13
CA THR A 676 -38.42 -3.04 7.41
C THR A 676 -39.38 -1.84 7.59
N ASP A 677 -38.97 -0.62 7.27
CA ASP A 677 -39.92 0.50 7.26
C ASP A 677 -39.67 1.41 6.05
N CYS A 678 -40.19 1.03 4.89
CA CYS A 678 -40.71 1.92 3.84
C CYS A 678 -41.57 1.09 2.87
#